data_b3fbd499ba6a7ea518f6c2d60742a21f
#
_entry.id   b3fbd499ba6a7ea518f6c2d60742a21f
#
_cell.length_a   1.000
_cell.length_b   1.000
_cell.length_c   1.000
_cell.angle_alpha   90.00
_cell.angle_beta   90.00
_cell.angle_gamma   90.00
#
_symmetry.space_group_name_H-M   'P 1'
#
loop_
_entity.id
_entity.type
_entity.pdbx_description
1 polymer ?
#
loop_
_entity_poly.entity_id
_entity_poly.type
_entity_poly.pdbx_seq_one_letter_code
_entity_poly.pdbx_strand_id
1 'polypeptide(L)'
;SSQAQNNNAKVISDTGKTENLKIDISKKETLKAKLQGSPKEQKLEVFAKNDWFLKKSSGREKISMSGSKVSVRLLKKNDVDSLYFDWKEGVPAAVFVRAGKLWAVFGRKAQFDISGIQSNDMGIISDFKQLPIGDASVLVAKIAPGITPTVWRKGESWVVDLSPRLQRPDVDLKLVTQQTSPQGPRVFVLADGIGKFIETYDPIVGDRLFIVPLTPLSRGIETLRRFAQFEILKSAQGLVVRPLIDELEIRVMPDGVAITASEFRGLEVSKRQTKISPTASRRAQLDGLPRGLEPGRIFNLEAWTQDTKPNEFLEMKQTIQQQISQATSIARGGPRLSLAQFYFAKGLAAETMGLLRTITDSDEEMARRPDVIALRGASQFILGRFADAEKELDNRVLNGFSEAELWRGASNAAQGKWSAAIEHFARAGEIPGDYPRNFSIQLSLLAAEAAIRAEDYRGAGVFLDAIAQGKPTVGEQARLNYLRGRVLYASADTATALSFWRRLINGKDRWASVRAKRALIEHNLRENTITRPQAIERLERLRFAWRGDQLEFDLLRRLGELYIEEKDFTAGLTSLRQAVTFFPNNIFARSVSKKMTKSFSGIYTDGTSDAMTPLTALALYDQFRELTPVGRRGDKIIQRLADRLVEVDLLDRASVLLDR
;
A
#
# COMPACT_ATOMS: atom_id res chain seq x y z
N SER A 1 -2.97 11.36 45.86
CA SER A 1 -3.30 12.72 45.37
C SER A 1 -3.25 12.73 43.83
N SER A 2 -4.42 12.62 43.23
CA SER A 2 -4.60 12.64 41.76
C SER A 2 -4.74 14.07 41.28
N GLN A 3 -3.86 14.49 40.40
CA GLN A 3 -4.02 15.73 39.63
C GLN A 3 -4.94 15.47 38.42
N ALA A 4 -6.06 16.19 38.39
CA ALA A 4 -6.96 16.22 37.23
C ALA A 4 -6.35 17.10 36.12
N GLN A 5 -6.18 16.56 34.94
CA GLN A 5 -5.79 17.33 33.77
C GLN A 5 -6.98 18.08 33.20
N ASN A 6 -6.88 19.40 33.10
CA ASN A 6 -7.84 20.28 32.42
C ASN A 6 -7.56 20.27 30.91
N ASN A 7 -8.49 19.76 30.10
CA ASN A 7 -8.49 19.91 28.66
C ASN A 7 -9.35 21.12 28.26
N ASN A 8 -8.72 22.15 27.74
CA ASN A 8 -9.38 23.32 27.14
C ASN A 8 -9.61 23.08 25.63
N ALA A 9 -10.85 23.01 25.21
CA ALA A 9 -11.22 23.04 23.79
C ALA A 9 -11.60 24.47 23.38
N LYS A 10 -11.04 24.97 22.30
CA LYS A 10 -11.28 26.29 21.75
C LYS A 10 -12.23 26.21 20.56
N VAL A 11 -13.38 26.84 20.68
CA VAL A 11 -14.38 26.94 19.58
C VAL A 11 -14.38 28.37 19.04
N ILE A 12 -14.26 28.50 17.73
CA ILE A 12 -14.30 29.81 17.04
C ILE A 12 -15.71 29.96 16.43
N SER A 13 -16.43 31.03 16.80
CA SER A 13 -17.70 31.41 16.19
C SER A 13 -17.46 32.48 15.11
N ASP A 14 -18.37 32.61 14.15
CA ASP A 14 -18.30 33.53 13.00
C ASP A 14 -18.25 35.04 13.34
N THR A 15 -18.26 35.39 14.64
CA THR A 15 -18.21 36.81 15.09
C THR A 15 -16.88 37.23 15.69
N GLY A 16 -15.84 36.37 15.63
CA GLY A 16 -14.47 36.76 16.03
C GLY A 16 -14.22 36.94 17.53
N LYS A 17 -15.15 36.57 18.43
CA LYS A 17 -14.95 36.57 19.87
C LYS A 17 -14.71 35.15 20.38
N THR A 18 -13.70 35.00 21.23
CA THR A 18 -13.31 33.73 21.86
C THR A 18 -13.92 33.63 23.26
N GLU A 19 -14.81 32.67 23.50
CA GLU A 19 -15.28 32.32 24.84
C GLU A 19 -14.69 30.97 25.28
N ASN A 20 -14.23 30.94 26.53
CA ASN A 20 -13.68 29.73 27.15
C ASN A 20 -14.80 29.04 27.98
N LEU A 21 -15.22 27.87 27.53
CA LEU A 21 -16.14 27.02 28.30
C LEU A 21 -15.34 25.94 29.06
N LYS A 22 -15.46 25.93 30.38
CA LYS A 22 -14.96 24.86 31.22
C LYS A 22 -16.05 23.78 31.35
N ILE A 23 -15.73 22.58 30.96
CA ILE A 23 -16.61 21.41 31.11
C ILE A 23 -16.10 20.59 32.29
N ASP A 24 -16.93 20.51 33.35
CA ASP A 24 -16.70 19.66 34.53
C ASP A 24 -17.34 18.28 34.26
N ILE A 25 -16.52 17.24 34.25
CA ILE A 25 -16.90 15.85 33.88
C ILE A 25 -17.58 15.10 35.06
N SER A 26 -17.74 15.75 36.23
CA SER A 26 -18.24 15.08 37.45
C SER A 26 -19.76 15.03 37.59
N LYS A 27 -20.56 15.69 36.74
CA LYS A 27 -22.04 15.68 36.83
C LYS A 27 -22.73 15.35 35.51
N LYS A 28 -23.10 14.10 35.38
CA LYS A 28 -23.72 13.47 34.20
C LYS A 28 -25.21 13.74 34.00
N GLU A 29 -25.87 14.60 34.78
CA GLU A 29 -27.34 14.70 34.78
C GLU A 29 -27.95 16.03 34.31
N THR A 30 -27.17 17.06 33.98
CA THR A 30 -27.75 18.40 33.75
C THR A 30 -27.68 18.92 32.30
N LEU A 31 -27.41 18.07 31.33
CA LEU A 31 -27.33 18.47 29.91
C LEU A 31 -28.59 18.16 29.07
N LYS A 32 -29.76 18.08 29.75
CA LYS A 32 -31.04 17.84 29.04
C LYS A 32 -31.95 19.05 28.85
N ALA A 33 -31.56 20.20 29.30
CA ALA A 33 -32.40 21.38 29.16
C ALA A 33 -31.60 22.59 28.67
N LYS A 34 -31.72 22.90 27.43
CA LYS A 34 -31.60 24.16 26.70
C LYS A 34 -30.78 24.02 25.43
N LEU A 35 -31.42 23.67 24.35
CA LEU A 35 -31.04 24.00 22.98
C LEU A 35 -32.25 23.76 22.06
N GLN A 36 -33.06 24.77 21.89
CA GLN A 36 -34.00 24.86 20.79
C GLN A 36 -33.54 25.99 19.87
N GLY A 37 -33.28 25.63 18.62
CA GLY A 37 -33.32 26.58 17.51
C GLY A 37 -32.01 26.97 16.84
N SER A 38 -31.46 26.13 16.00
CA SER A 38 -30.81 26.51 14.72
C SER A 38 -30.48 25.30 13.83
N PRO A 39 -30.41 25.40 12.49
CA PRO A 39 -30.20 24.27 11.59
C PRO A 39 -28.84 23.56 11.66
N LYS A 40 -27.89 24.10 12.42
CA LYS A 40 -26.55 23.48 12.62
C LYS A 40 -26.53 22.39 13.71
N GLU A 41 -27.56 22.32 14.55
CA GLU A 41 -27.64 21.39 15.67
C GLU A 41 -28.14 19.99 15.30
N GLN A 42 -28.83 19.86 14.17
CA GLN A 42 -29.29 18.55 13.69
C GLN A 42 -28.16 17.58 13.32
N LYS A 43 -26.96 18.09 13.00
CA LYS A 43 -25.80 17.24 12.72
C LYS A 43 -25.14 16.65 13.97
N LEU A 44 -25.26 17.32 15.13
CA LEU A 44 -24.70 16.81 16.40
C LEU A 44 -25.63 15.77 17.06
N GLU A 45 -26.96 15.87 16.83
CA GLU A 45 -27.90 14.86 17.36
C GLU A 45 -27.78 13.49 16.66
N VAL A 46 -27.37 13.47 15.39
CA VAL A 46 -27.18 12.21 14.63
C VAL A 46 -25.98 11.42 15.18
N PHE A 47 -24.92 12.10 15.63
CA PHE A 47 -23.78 11.44 16.27
C PHE A 47 -24.08 10.94 17.69
N ALA A 48 -24.96 11.60 18.43
CA ALA A 48 -25.35 11.18 19.79
C ALA A 48 -26.34 9.99 19.80
N LYS A 49 -27.05 9.73 18.69
CA LYS A 49 -27.95 8.58 18.55
C LYS A 49 -27.25 7.27 18.22
N ASN A 50 -25.98 7.29 17.83
CA ASN A 50 -25.20 6.10 17.53
C ASN A 50 -24.47 5.50 18.75
N ASP A 51 -24.67 6.04 19.94
CA ASP A 51 -24.14 5.49 21.21
C ASP A 51 -24.96 4.29 21.75
N TRP A 52 -25.46 3.48 20.82
CA TRP A 52 -26.15 2.23 21.11
C TRP A 52 -25.20 1.16 21.70
N PHE A 53 -23.92 1.28 21.43
CA PHE A 53 -22.92 0.28 21.84
C PHE A 53 -22.47 0.38 23.32
N LEU A 54 -22.63 1.52 23.99
CA LEU A 54 -22.11 1.72 25.35
C LEU A 54 -23.14 1.53 26.47
N LYS A 55 -24.42 1.27 26.16
CA LYS A 55 -25.49 1.15 27.16
C LYS A 55 -25.92 -0.25 27.53
N LYS A 56 -25.25 -1.32 27.03
CA LYS A 56 -25.63 -2.71 27.35
C LYS A 56 -24.52 -3.63 27.85
N SER A 57 -23.54 -3.13 28.60
CA SER A 57 -22.55 -4.00 29.27
C SER A 57 -22.80 -4.26 30.74
N SER A 58 -23.90 -3.81 31.30
CA SER A 58 -24.26 -4.09 32.72
C SER A 58 -25.75 -4.40 32.89
N GLY A 59 -26.16 -5.50 32.31
CA GLY A 59 -27.46 -6.09 32.52
C GLY A 59 -27.54 -7.41 31.80
N ARG A 60 -27.51 -8.52 32.53
CA ARG A 60 -27.90 -9.84 32.04
C ARG A 60 -29.39 -9.83 31.70
N GLU A 61 -29.77 -9.23 30.60
CA GLU A 61 -31.03 -9.59 29.95
C GLU A 61 -30.83 -10.84 29.12
N LYS A 62 -31.44 -11.94 29.56
CA LYS A 62 -31.66 -13.12 28.71
C LYS A 62 -32.56 -12.68 27.56
N ILE A 63 -31.94 -12.36 26.39
CA ILE A 63 -32.68 -12.22 25.14
C ILE A 63 -33.20 -13.63 24.84
N SER A 64 -34.48 -13.85 25.00
CA SER A 64 -35.13 -15.08 24.57
C SER A 64 -35.08 -15.10 23.03
N MET A 65 -34.09 -15.77 22.47
CA MET A 65 -33.98 -16.01 21.04
C MET A 65 -34.98 -17.13 20.69
N SER A 66 -36.20 -16.77 20.37
CA SER A 66 -37.18 -17.67 19.76
C SER A 66 -36.75 -17.97 18.31
N GLY A 67 -35.82 -18.91 18.13
CA GLY A 67 -35.36 -19.41 16.84
C GLY A 67 -35.09 -20.92 16.89
N SER A 68 -35.14 -21.60 15.77
CA SER A 68 -34.77 -23.01 15.67
C SER A 68 -33.31 -23.22 16.13
N LYS A 69 -33.06 -24.24 16.96
CA LYS A 69 -31.70 -24.63 17.32
C LYS A 69 -31.07 -25.42 16.16
N VAL A 70 -29.84 -25.07 15.82
CA VAL A 70 -29.03 -25.76 14.80
C VAL A 70 -27.78 -26.30 15.49
N SER A 71 -27.60 -27.61 15.46
CA SER A 71 -26.39 -28.25 16.00
C SER A 71 -25.18 -27.95 15.13
N VAL A 72 -24.07 -27.56 15.75
CA VAL A 72 -22.79 -27.36 15.06
C VAL A 72 -21.82 -28.42 15.59
N ARG A 73 -21.29 -29.24 14.67
CA ARG A 73 -20.34 -30.29 15.01
C ARG A 73 -19.04 -30.13 14.25
N LEU A 74 -17.93 -30.34 14.93
CA LEU A 74 -16.60 -30.38 14.33
C LEU A 74 -16.14 -31.84 14.22
N LEU A 75 -15.85 -32.29 13.01
CA LEU A 75 -15.30 -33.61 12.74
C LEU A 75 -13.92 -33.46 12.10
N LYS A 76 -12.94 -34.16 12.67
CA LYS A 76 -11.59 -34.23 12.13
C LYS A 76 -11.40 -35.51 11.32
N LYS A 77 -10.90 -35.38 10.10
CA LYS A 77 -10.56 -36.50 9.26
C LYS A 77 -9.29 -36.20 8.48
N ASN A 78 -8.20 -36.88 8.80
CA ASN A 78 -6.86 -36.65 8.25
C ASN A 78 -6.43 -35.17 8.44
N ASP A 79 -6.07 -34.44 7.39
CA ASP A 79 -5.64 -33.04 7.43
C ASP A 79 -6.79 -32.03 7.20
N VAL A 80 -8.05 -32.46 7.34
CA VAL A 80 -9.23 -31.61 7.08
C VAL A 80 -10.13 -31.59 8.31
N ASP A 81 -10.39 -30.38 8.81
CA ASP A 81 -11.40 -30.14 9.85
C ASP A 81 -12.71 -29.74 9.18
N SER A 82 -13.80 -30.48 9.43
CA SER A 82 -15.11 -30.27 8.82
C SER A 82 -16.12 -29.76 9.84
N LEU A 83 -16.67 -28.57 9.63
CA LEU A 83 -17.76 -27.99 10.41
C LEU A 83 -19.11 -28.31 9.79
N TYR A 84 -19.94 -29.04 10.52
CA TYR A 84 -21.31 -29.41 10.13
C TYR A 84 -22.30 -28.47 10.78
N PHE A 85 -23.20 -27.88 9.98
CA PHE A 85 -24.34 -27.09 10.42
C PHE A 85 -25.62 -27.87 10.06
N ASP A 86 -26.23 -28.50 11.04
CA ASP A 86 -27.33 -29.44 10.83
C ASP A 86 -28.67 -28.70 10.67
N TRP A 87 -28.86 -28.10 9.51
CA TRP A 87 -30.13 -27.49 9.11
C TRP A 87 -31.14 -28.57 8.72
N LYS A 88 -32.42 -28.31 9.02
CA LYS A 88 -33.54 -29.22 8.65
C LYS A 88 -34.18 -28.85 7.31
N GLU A 89 -33.84 -27.73 6.75
CA GLU A 89 -34.37 -27.17 5.51
C GLU A 89 -33.23 -26.50 4.72
N GLY A 90 -33.44 -26.36 3.40
CA GLY A 90 -32.47 -25.65 2.56
C GLY A 90 -32.37 -24.18 2.91
N VAL A 91 -31.24 -23.76 3.48
CA VAL A 91 -30.98 -22.39 3.88
C VAL A 91 -29.87 -21.81 2.99
N PRO A 92 -30.03 -20.57 2.42
CA PRO A 92 -28.95 -19.93 1.69
C PRO A 92 -27.81 -19.56 2.62
N ALA A 93 -26.56 -19.73 2.16
CA ALA A 93 -25.36 -19.50 2.95
C ALA A 93 -24.34 -18.61 2.23
N ALA A 94 -23.52 -17.94 3.03
CA ALA A 94 -22.27 -17.32 2.60
C ALA A 94 -21.14 -17.71 3.54
N VAL A 95 -20.00 -18.11 2.95
CA VAL A 95 -18.83 -18.57 3.72
C VAL A 95 -17.59 -17.89 3.14
N PHE A 96 -16.86 -17.20 4.01
CA PHE A 96 -15.64 -16.47 3.62
C PHE A 96 -14.67 -16.33 4.79
N VAL A 97 -13.44 -15.96 4.49
CA VAL A 97 -12.40 -15.69 5.48
C VAL A 97 -12.04 -14.21 5.46
N ARG A 98 -11.98 -13.61 6.64
CA ARG A 98 -11.58 -12.21 6.79
C ARG A 98 -10.86 -11.98 8.11
N ALA A 99 -9.77 -11.21 8.08
CA ALA A 99 -8.96 -10.86 9.26
C ALA A 99 -8.62 -12.08 10.15
N GLY A 100 -8.26 -13.22 9.53
CA GLY A 100 -7.93 -14.46 10.25
C GLY A 100 -9.13 -15.17 10.89
N LYS A 101 -10.36 -14.83 10.49
CA LYS A 101 -11.59 -15.46 10.96
C LYS A 101 -12.41 -16.02 9.82
N LEU A 102 -12.98 -17.19 10.06
CA LEU A 102 -14.03 -17.80 9.25
C LEU A 102 -15.36 -17.11 9.60
N TRP A 103 -16.10 -16.72 8.58
CA TRP A 103 -17.47 -16.24 8.67
C TRP A 103 -18.39 -17.25 7.98
N ALA A 104 -19.33 -17.82 8.72
CA ALA A 104 -20.39 -18.65 8.19
C ALA A 104 -21.73 -17.94 8.45
N VAL A 105 -22.35 -17.47 7.38
CA VAL A 105 -23.56 -16.63 7.38
C VAL A 105 -24.70 -17.37 6.74
N PHE A 106 -25.84 -17.47 7.42
CA PHE A 106 -27.02 -18.15 6.93
C PHE A 106 -28.22 -17.18 6.89
N GLY A 107 -28.96 -17.22 5.78
CA GLY A 107 -30.10 -16.32 5.53
C GLY A 107 -31.36 -16.67 6.34
N ARG A 108 -31.21 -17.30 7.50
CA ARG A 108 -32.29 -17.68 8.42
C ARG A 108 -31.84 -17.51 9.88
N LYS A 109 -32.76 -17.07 10.73
CA LYS A 109 -32.50 -16.91 12.16
C LYS A 109 -32.52 -18.26 12.87
N ALA A 110 -31.43 -18.59 13.57
CA ALA A 110 -31.28 -19.75 14.42
C ALA A 110 -30.29 -19.50 15.56
N GLN A 111 -30.34 -20.30 16.58
CA GLN A 111 -29.34 -20.36 17.62
C GLN A 111 -28.41 -21.55 17.35
N PHE A 112 -27.12 -21.30 17.24
CA PHE A 112 -26.13 -22.36 17.05
C PHE A 112 -25.80 -23.01 18.38
N ASP A 113 -25.96 -24.33 18.42
CA ASP A 113 -25.53 -25.15 19.54
C ASP A 113 -24.14 -25.69 19.25
N ILE A 114 -23.15 -25.06 19.88
CA ILE A 114 -21.72 -25.41 19.77
C ILE A 114 -21.23 -26.29 20.91
N SER A 115 -22.14 -26.79 21.77
CA SER A 115 -21.78 -27.60 22.92
C SER A 115 -21.14 -28.93 22.54
N GLY A 116 -21.37 -29.43 21.31
CA GLY A 116 -20.75 -30.63 20.77
C GLY A 116 -19.28 -30.44 20.32
N ILE A 117 -18.74 -29.24 20.39
CA ILE A 117 -17.32 -28.95 20.04
C ILE A 117 -16.50 -28.98 21.33
N GLN A 118 -15.73 -30.05 21.56
CA GLN A 118 -14.91 -30.20 22.75
C GLN A 118 -13.65 -29.32 22.69
N SER A 119 -13.15 -28.87 23.82
CA SER A 119 -11.96 -28.02 23.92
C SER A 119 -10.68 -28.67 23.33
N ASN A 120 -10.62 -30.00 23.32
CA ASN A 120 -9.52 -30.77 22.74
C ASN A 120 -9.58 -30.84 21.19
N ASP A 121 -10.71 -30.44 20.60
CA ASP A 121 -10.89 -30.45 19.14
C ASP A 121 -10.42 -29.15 18.47
N MET A 122 -9.97 -28.16 19.26
CA MET A 122 -9.52 -26.85 18.77
C MET A 122 -8.08 -26.92 18.21
N GLY A 123 -7.96 -27.39 16.95
CA GLY A 123 -6.69 -27.37 16.23
C GLY A 123 -6.59 -26.18 15.29
N ILE A 124 -7.20 -26.30 14.11
CA ILE A 124 -7.14 -25.29 13.05
C ILE A 124 -8.15 -24.14 13.29
N ILE A 125 -9.23 -24.40 14.06
CA ILE A 125 -10.31 -23.46 14.32
C ILE A 125 -10.58 -23.31 15.82
N SER A 126 -10.86 -22.09 16.28
CA SER A 126 -11.09 -21.76 17.69
C SER A 126 -11.95 -20.50 17.84
N ASP A 127 -12.28 -20.11 19.09
CA ASP A 127 -12.98 -18.85 19.44
C ASP A 127 -14.29 -18.63 18.67
N PHE A 128 -15.20 -19.61 18.79
CA PHE A 128 -16.51 -19.54 18.13
C PHE A 128 -17.41 -18.50 18.80
N LYS A 129 -17.96 -17.59 17.98
CA LYS A 129 -18.89 -16.53 18.42
C LYS A 129 -20.05 -16.39 17.47
N GLN A 130 -21.26 -16.46 17.97
CA GLN A 130 -22.45 -16.11 17.20
C GLN A 130 -22.70 -14.60 17.33
N LEU A 131 -22.80 -13.91 16.19
CA LEU A 131 -23.12 -12.49 16.14
C LEU A 131 -24.65 -12.30 16.12
N PRO A 132 -25.18 -11.36 16.91
CA PRO A 132 -26.60 -11.04 16.90
C PRO A 132 -26.94 -10.20 15.67
N ILE A 133 -27.55 -10.82 14.67
CA ILE A 133 -28.01 -10.17 13.44
C ILE A 133 -29.48 -10.50 13.22
N GLY A 134 -30.33 -9.50 13.08
CA GLY A 134 -31.76 -9.54 12.85
C GLY A 134 -32.39 -10.88 12.44
N ASP A 135 -32.61 -11.08 11.14
CA ASP A 135 -33.23 -12.28 10.55
C ASP A 135 -32.25 -13.36 10.06
N ALA A 136 -30.95 -13.16 10.29
CA ALA A 136 -29.88 -14.05 9.86
C ALA A 136 -29.15 -14.69 11.05
N SER A 137 -28.35 -15.72 10.77
CA SER A 137 -27.44 -16.32 11.76
C SER A 137 -26.01 -16.25 11.25
N VAL A 138 -25.13 -15.73 12.07
CA VAL A 138 -23.71 -15.58 11.73
C VAL A 138 -22.86 -16.22 12.80
N LEU A 139 -22.05 -17.19 12.41
CA LEU A 139 -21.01 -17.78 13.24
C LEU A 139 -19.65 -17.28 12.77
N VAL A 140 -18.87 -16.74 13.68
CA VAL A 140 -17.50 -16.31 13.42
C VAL A 140 -16.56 -17.12 14.30
N ALA A 141 -15.48 -17.64 13.71
CA ALA A 141 -14.48 -18.40 14.45
C ALA A 141 -13.07 -18.04 13.98
N LYS A 142 -12.11 -18.07 14.87
CA LYS A 142 -10.70 -17.84 14.52
C LYS A 142 -10.14 -19.06 13.81
N ILE A 143 -9.44 -18.88 12.68
CA ILE A 143 -8.78 -19.96 11.95
C ILE A 143 -7.27 -19.72 11.87
N ALA A 144 -6.52 -20.82 11.74
CA ALA A 144 -5.07 -20.77 11.55
C ALA A 144 -4.71 -20.10 10.20
N PRO A 145 -3.57 -19.39 10.11
CA PRO A 145 -3.10 -18.80 8.85
C PRO A 145 -2.93 -19.88 7.76
N GLY A 146 -3.29 -19.51 6.52
CA GLY A 146 -3.15 -20.41 5.37
C GLY A 146 -4.30 -21.43 5.18
N ILE A 147 -5.27 -21.45 6.09
CA ILE A 147 -6.44 -22.33 5.97
C ILE A 147 -7.50 -21.69 5.07
N THR A 148 -8.03 -22.47 4.13
CA THR A 148 -9.10 -22.05 3.22
C THR A 148 -10.35 -22.92 3.40
N PRO A 149 -11.56 -22.30 3.40
CA PRO A 149 -12.82 -23.04 3.49
C PRO A 149 -13.26 -23.54 2.11
N THR A 150 -13.85 -24.74 2.11
CA THR A 150 -14.64 -25.27 1.01
C THR A 150 -16.01 -25.65 1.54
N VAL A 151 -17.02 -25.55 0.72
CA VAL A 151 -18.40 -25.84 1.14
C VAL A 151 -19.02 -26.95 0.32
N TRP A 152 -19.73 -27.82 0.99
CA TRP A 152 -20.55 -28.86 0.38
C TRP A 152 -21.79 -29.18 1.24
N ARG A 153 -22.66 -30.04 0.80
CA ARG A 153 -23.86 -30.42 1.56
C ARG A 153 -23.94 -31.92 1.80
N LYS A 154 -24.49 -32.27 2.98
CA LYS A 154 -24.91 -33.61 3.31
C LYS A 154 -26.40 -33.55 3.64
N GLY A 155 -27.25 -33.88 2.65
CA GLY A 155 -28.69 -33.58 2.75
C GLY A 155 -28.92 -32.07 2.87
N GLU A 156 -29.64 -31.66 3.89
CA GLU A 156 -29.89 -30.22 4.17
C GLU A 156 -28.78 -29.57 5.01
N SER A 157 -27.87 -30.36 5.58
CA SER A 157 -26.77 -29.84 6.40
C SER A 157 -25.68 -29.22 5.52
N TRP A 158 -25.25 -28.01 5.88
CA TRP A 158 -24.06 -27.36 5.31
C TRP A 158 -22.81 -27.90 5.98
N VAL A 159 -21.79 -28.18 5.18
CA VAL A 159 -20.49 -28.63 5.65
C VAL A 159 -19.42 -27.65 5.14
N VAL A 160 -18.61 -27.17 6.05
CA VAL A 160 -17.47 -26.29 5.74
C VAL A 160 -16.19 -27.04 6.07
N ASP A 161 -15.48 -27.48 5.05
CA ASP A 161 -14.19 -28.12 5.18
C ASP A 161 -13.08 -27.06 5.23
N LEU A 162 -12.19 -27.21 6.18
CA LEU A 162 -11.05 -26.32 6.43
C LEU A 162 -9.76 -27.08 6.14
N SER A 163 -9.02 -26.64 5.15
CA SER A 163 -7.76 -27.30 4.76
C SER A 163 -6.69 -26.28 4.37
N PRO A 164 -5.39 -26.65 4.46
CA PRO A 164 -4.28 -25.80 4.01
C PRO A 164 -4.17 -25.76 2.48
N ARG A 165 -4.96 -26.55 1.76
CA ARG A 165 -4.98 -26.55 0.30
C ARG A 165 -5.79 -25.36 -0.21
N LEU A 166 -5.22 -24.61 -1.15
CA LEU A 166 -5.94 -23.52 -1.81
C LEU A 166 -7.11 -24.09 -2.61
N GLN A 167 -8.32 -23.84 -2.16
CA GLN A 167 -9.54 -24.31 -2.83
C GLN A 167 -10.31 -23.11 -3.37
N ARG A 168 -10.98 -23.31 -4.50
CA ARG A 168 -11.76 -22.31 -5.23
C ARG A 168 -13.22 -22.72 -5.22
N PRO A 169 -14.16 -21.76 -5.30
CA PRO A 169 -15.55 -22.12 -5.58
C PRO A 169 -15.63 -22.78 -6.97
N ASP A 170 -16.48 -23.79 -7.12
CA ASP A 170 -16.68 -24.50 -8.40
C ASP A 170 -17.20 -23.54 -9.48
N VAL A 171 -17.95 -22.53 -9.08
CA VAL A 171 -18.49 -21.50 -9.96
C VAL A 171 -18.14 -20.12 -9.43
N ASP A 172 -17.24 -19.41 -10.13
CA ASP A 172 -16.97 -17.99 -9.87
C ASP A 172 -18.14 -17.13 -10.37
N LEU A 173 -18.69 -16.29 -9.51
CA LEU A 173 -19.80 -15.40 -9.83
C LEU A 173 -19.38 -14.36 -10.87
N LYS A 174 -20.14 -14.31 -11.97
CA LYS A 174 -19.84 -13.37 -13.07
C LYS A 174 -20.34 -11.98 -12.74
N LEU A 175 -19.42 -11.00 -12.88
CA LEU A 175 -19.72 -9.58 -12.72
C LEU A 175 -19.87 -8.93 -14.10
N VAL A 176 -20.94 -8.18 -14.29
CA VAL A 176 -21.24 -7.42 -15.51
C VAL A 176 -21.38 -5.94 -15.14
N THR A 177 -20.54 -5.10 -15.69
CA THR A 177 -20.65 -3.65 -15.52
C THR A 177 -21.65 -3.10 -16.54
N GLN A 178 -22.71 -2.45 -16.07
CA GLN A 178 -23.77 -1.84 -16.88
C GLN A 178 -23.74 -0.34 -16.68
N GLN A 179 -23.28 0.39 -17.69
CA GLN A 179 -23.17 1.86 -17.64
C GLN A 179 -24.50 2.58 -17.93
N THR A 180 -25.31 1.97 -18.81
CA THR A 180 -26.62 2.49 -19.21
C THR A 180 -27.71 1.55 -18.68
N SER A 181 -28.07 1.72 -17.42
CA SER A 181 -29.25 1.11 -16.82
C SER A 181 -30.28 2.20 -16.55
N PRO A 182 -31.59 1.91 -16.59
CA PRO A 182 -32.64 2.89 -16.22
C PRO A 182 -32.47 3.49 -14.83
N GLN A 183 -31.66 2.83 -13.97
CA GLN A 183 -31.37 3.21 -12.58
C GLN A 183 -29.94 3.75 -12.41
N GLY A 184 -29.28 4.17 -13.48
CA GLY A 184 -27.89 4.63 -13.46
C GLY A 184 -26.85 3.53 -13.63
N PRO A 185 -25.54 3.89 -13.63
CA PRO A 185 -24.45 2.94 -13.73
C PRO A 185 -24.48 1.93 -12.58
N ARG A 186 -24.31 0.63 -12.88
CA ARG A 186 -24.31 -0.43 -11.88
C ARG A 186 -23.33 -1.55 -12.19
N VAL A 187 -22.90 -2.28 -11.16
CA VAL A 187 -22.26 -3.59 -11.30
C VAL A 187 -23.31 -4.66 -10.98
N PHE A 188 -23.52 -5.55 -11.93
CA PHE A 188 -24.49 -6.63 -11.79
C PHE A 188 -23.75 -7.96 -11.62
N VAL A 189 -24.05 -8.67 -10.53
CA VAL A 189 -23.48 -9.99 -10.23
C VAL A 189 -24.53 -11.04 -10.58
N LEU A 190 -24.24 -11.85 -11.59
CA LEU A 190 -25.14 -12.93 -12.02
C LEU A 190 -25.15 -14.04 -10.97
N ALA A 191 -26.28 -14.30 -10.39
CA ALA A 191 -26.47 -15.36 -9.39
C ALA A 191 -27.93 -15.85 -9.41
N ASP A 192 -28.14 -17.08 -9.03
CA ASP A 192 -29.45 -17.73 -8.82
C ASP A 192 -29.56 -18.22 -7.38
N GLY A 193 -30.76 -18.52 -6.93
CA GLY A 193 -31.01 -19.00 -5.57
C GLY A 193 -30.57 -18.01 -4.49
N ILE A 194 -30.82 -16.73 -4.71
CA ILE A 194 -30.35 -15.64 -3.86
C ILE A 194 -31.20 -15.57 -2.59
N GLY A 195 -30.52 -15.55 -1.43
CA GLY A 195 -31.14 -15.31 -0.14
C GLY A 195 -31.38 -13.83 0.15
N LYS A 196 -31.94 -13.53 1.33
CA LYS A 196 -32.11 -12.16 1.79
C LYS A 196 -30.75 -11.46 1.93
N PHE A 197 -30.68 -10.22 1.52
CA PHE A 197 -29.56 -9.32 1.79
C PHE A 197 -29.38 -9.11 3.29
N ILE A 198 -28.15 -9.18 3.75
CA ILE A 198 -27.73 -9.04 5.14
C ILE A 198 -26.70 -7.92 5.24
N GLU A 199 -27.02 -6.91 6.01
CA GLU A 199 -26.06 -5.86 6.38
C GLU A 199 -25.53 -6.10 7.79
N THR A 200 -24.22 -6.04 7.96
CA THR A 200 -23.56 -6.24 9.26
C THR A 200 -22.29 -5.42 9.36
N TYR A 201 -21.77 -5.31 10.58
CA TYR A 201 -20.46 -4.71 10.85
C TYR A 201 -19.48 -5.77 11.31
N ASP A 202 -18.25 -5.69 10.81
CA ASP A 202 -17.16 -6.51 11.34
C ASP A 202 -16.74 -5.95 12.70
N PRO A 203 -16.93 -6.67 13.81
CA PRO A 203 -16.65 -6.15 15.16
C PRO A 203 -15.16 -5.97 15.45
N ILE A 204 -14.26 -6.44 14.56
CA ILE A 204 -12.81 -6.36 14.73
C ILE A 204 -12.21 -5.25 13.87
N VAL A 205 -12.63 -5.19 12.61
CA VAL A 205 -12.13 -4.22 11.65
C VAL A 205 -12.92 -2.92 11.73
N GLY A 206 -14.21 -2.98 12.17
CA GLY A 206 -15.08 -1.83 12.37
C GLY A 206 -15.80 -1.35 11.11
N ASP A 207 -15.63 -2.03 9.96
CA ASP A 207 -16.26 -1.63 8.71
C ASP A 207 -17.56 -2.41 8.43
N ARG A 208 -18.36 -1.83 7.53
CA ARG A 208 -19.64 -2.33 7.09
C ARG A 208 -19.46 -3.44 6.06
N LEU A 209 -20.27 -4.48 6.13
CA LEU A 209 -20.30 -5.59 5.19
C LEU A 209 -21.71 -5.82 4.67
N PHE A 210 -21.83 -5.99 3.38
CA PHE A 210 -23.04 -6.39 2.67
C PHE A 210 -22.89 -7.84 2.22
N ILE A 211 -23.73 -8.73 2.72
CA ILE A 211 -23.63 -10.17 2.49
C ILE A 211 -24.89 -10.66 1.80
N VAL A 212 -24.73 -11.38 0.71
CA VAL A 212 -25.81 -12.03 -0.02
C VAL A 212 -25.56 -13.53 -0.03
N PRO A 213 -26.25 -14.30 0.83
CA PRO A 213 -26.13 -15.75 0.87
C PRO A 213 -26.81 -16.38 -0.35
N LEU A 214 -26.25 -17.49 -0.84
CA LEU A 214 -26.75 -18.24 -2.00
C LEU A 214 -27.15 -19.66 -1.61
N THR A 215 -28.19 -20.19 -2.27
CA THR A 215 -28.66 -21.57 -2.07
C THR A 215 -27.85 -22.61 -2.86
N PRO A 216 -27.49 -22.36 -4.16
CA PRO A 216 -26.68 -23.32 -4.92
C PRO A 216 -25.27 -23.43 -4.35
N LEU A 217 -24.73 -24.66 -4.36
CA LEU A 217 -23.45 -25.00 -3.77
C LEU A 217 -22.26 -24.42 -4.53
N SER A 218 -21.20 -24.14 -3.78
CA SER A 218 -19.87 -23.78 -4.27
C SER A 218 -19.89 -22.63 -5.29
N ARG A 219 -20.79 -21.65 -5.05
CA ARG A 219 -20.88 -20.41 -5.81
C ARG A 219 -20.36 -19.24 -4.98
N GLY A 220 -19.22 -18.71 -5.37
CA GLY A 220 -18.54 -17.66 -4.61
C GLY A 220 -17.73 -16.74 -5.50
N ILE A 221 -16.83 -15.99 -4.89
CA ILE A 221 -15.89 -15.09 -5.56
C ILE A 221 -14.47 -15.64 -5.36
N GLU A 222 -13.86 -16.02 -6.45
CA GLU A 222 -12.51 -16.60 -6.42
C GLU A 222 -11.46 -15.61 -5.98
N THR A 223 -11.56 -14.35 -6.44
CA THR A 223 -10.55 -13.30 -6.18
C THR A 223 -11.21 -12.00 -5.75
N LEU A 224 -10.54 -11.28 -4.84
CA LEU A 224 -10.93 -9.93 -4.44
C LEU A 224 -11.07 -9.02 -5.66
N ARG A 225 -12.23 -8.36 -5.81
CA ARG A 225 -12.50 -7.40 -6.87
C ARG A 225 -12.60 -6.00 -6.26
N ARG A 226 -11.77 -5.07 -6.72
CA ARG A 226 -11.74 -3.69 -6.22
C ARG A 226 -12.35 -2.73 -7.22
N PHE A 227 -13.28 -1.93 -6.75
CA PHE A 227 -13.89 -0.81 -7.46
C PHE A 227 -13.60 0.49 -6.68
N ALA A 228 -13.78 1.64 -7.30
CA ALA A 228 -13.51 2.92 -6.65
C ALA A 228 -14.34 3.13 -5.36
N GLN A 229 -15.56 2.59 -5.32
CA GLN A 229 -16.54 2.84 -4.25
C GLN A 229 -16.85 1.62 -3.38
N PHE A 230 -16.38 0.43 -3.74
CA PHE A 230 -16.59 -0.80 -2.99
C PHE A 230 -15.59 -1.89 -3.38
N GLU A 231 -15.51 -2.92 -2.56
CA GLU A 231 -14.78 -4.16 -2.86
C GLU A 231 -15.71 -5.36 -2.77
N ILE A 232 -15.49 -6.34 -3.64
CA ILE A 232 -16.13 -7.66 -3.54
C ILE A 232 -15.09 -8.62 -2.99
N LEU A 233 -15.33 -9.15 -1.80
CA LEU A 233 -14.39 -10.00 -1.09
C LEU A 233 -14.39 -11.44 -1.65
N LYS A 234 -13.25 -12.13 -1.50
CA LYS A 234 -13.13 -13.55 -1.79
C LYS A 234 -14.08 -14.34 -0.88
N SER A 235 -14.83 -15.28 -1.46
CA SER A 235 -15.75 -16.15 -0.73
C SER A 235 -15.78 -17.55 -1.30
N ALA A 236 -15.88 -18.56 -0.45
CA ALA A 236 -16.13 -19.95 -0.87
C ALA A 236 -17.58 -20.15 -1.27
N GLN A 237 -18.50 -19.36 -0.67
CA GLN A 237 -19.94 -19.39 -0.92
C GLN A 237 -20.53 -18.01 -0.74
N GLY A 238 -21.46 -17.61 -1.60
CA GLY A 238 -22.18 -16.33 -1.51
C GLY A 238 -21.36 -15.12 -2.00
N LEU A 239 -22.01 -13.96 -1.97
CA LEU A 239 -21.42 -12.67 -2.36
C LEU A 239 -21.22 -11.81 -1.12
N VAL A 240 -20.02 -11.24 -0.98
CA VAL A 240 -19.67 -10.32 0.12
C VAL A 240 -19.11 -9.04 -0.45
N VAL A 241 -19.75 -7.92 -0.16
CA VAL A 241 -19.36 -6.60 -0.63
C VAL A 241 -18.99 -5.73 0.56
N ARG A 242 -17.83 -5.09 0.49
CA ARG A 242 -17.39 -4.06 1.43
C ARG A 242 -17.60 -2.69 0.81
N PRO A 243 -18.53 -1.86 1.30
CA PRO A 243 -18.67 -0.49 0.83
C PRO A 243 -17.48 0.35 1.28
N LEU A 244 -17.02 1.24 0.40
CA LEU A 244 -16.02 2.27 0.68
C LEU A 244 -16.64 3.65 0.79
N ILE A 245 -17.95 3.75 0.46
CA ILE A 245 -18.79 4.94 0.57
C ILE A 245 -20.06 4.58 1.33
N ASP A 246 -20.68 5.55 2.01
CA ASP A 246 -21.89 5.32 2.78
C ASP A 246 -23.14 5.10 1.93
N GLU A 247 -23.14 5.60 0.71
CA GLU A 247 -24.28 5.65 -0.20
C GLU A 247 -24.37 4.45 -1.16
N LEU A 248 -23.62 3.35 -0.89
CA LEU A 248 -23.69 2.14 -1.69
C LEU A 248 -24.97 1.36 -1.38
N GLU A 249 -25.71 0.97 -2.42
CA GLU A 249 -26.93 0.18 -2.33
C GLU A 249 -26.80 -1.18 -2.99
N ILE A 250 -27.35 -2.20 -2.34
CA ILE A 250 -27.46 -3.56 -2.87
C ILE A 250 -28.94 -3.87 -3.14
N ARG A 251 -29.26 -4.24 -4.38
CA ARG A 251 -30.60 -4.68 -4.77
C ARG A 251 -30.56 -6.12 -5.26
N VAL A 252 -31.28 -6.97 -4.56
CA VAL A 252 -31.44 -8.38 -4.95
C VAL A 252 -32.53 -8.45 -6.04
N MET A 253 -32.22 -9.12 -7.14
CA MET A 253 -33.11 -9.35 -8.29
C MET A 253 -33.18 -10.88 -8.55
N PRO A 254 -34.21 -11.37 -9.28
CA PRO A 254 -34.35 -12.81 -9.52
C PRO A 254 -33.15 -13.48 -10.22
N ASP A 255 -32.44 -12.73 -11.06
CA ASP A 255 -31.32 -13.17 -11.92
C ASP A 255 -29.94 -12.69 -11.42
N GLY A 256 -29.89 -11.98 -10.28
CA GLY A 256 -28.62 -11.50 -9.76
C GLY A 256 -28.73 -10.43 -8.69
N VAL A 257 -27.61 -9.81 -8.42
CA VAL A 257 -27.44 -8.74 -7.43
C VAL A 257 -26.94 -7.49 -8.12
N ALA A 258 -27.72 -6.41 -8.05
CA ALA A 258 -27.30 -5.10 -8.54
C ALA A 258 -26.62 -4.30 -7.42
N ILE A 259 -25.42 -3.81 -7.68
CA ILE A 259 -24.67 -2.90 -6.82
C ILE A 259 -24.75 -1.53 -7.47
N THR A 260 -25.32 -0.55 -6.76
CA THR A 260 -25.55 0.83 -7.23
C THR A 260 -25.04 1.82 -6.19
N ALA A 261 -24.84 3.06 -6.57
CA ALA A 261 -24.67 4.16 -5.64
C ALA A 261 -25.89 5.11 -5.76
N SER A 262 -26.18 5.89 -4.72
CA SER A 262 -27.31 6.81 -4.71
C SER A 262 -27.27 7.81 -5.87
N GLU A 263 -28.42 8.38 -6.22
CA GLU A 263 -28.63 9.24 -7.40
C GLU A 263 -27.72 10.46 -7.51
N PHE A 264 -27.15 10.93 -6.39
CA PHE A 264 -26.31 12.14 -6.36
C PHE A 264 -24.86 11.94 -6.81
N ARG A 265 -24.29 10.74 -6.77
CA ARG A 265 -22.90 10.48 -7.16
C ARG A 265 -22.70 9.43 -8.24
N GLY A 266 -23.70 8.57 -8.50
CA GLY A 266 -23.59 7.47 -9.45
C GLY A 266 -22.41 6.52 -9.16
N LEU A 267 -22.48 5.32 -9.67
CA LEU A 267 -21.36 4.38 -9.57
C LEU A 267 -20.30 4.75 -10.63
N GLU A 268 -19.05 4.98 -10.22
CA GLU A 268 -17.94 5.21 -11.15
C GLU A 268 -17.54 3.91 -11.84
N VAL A 269 -18.20 3.61 -12.94
CA VAL A 269 -17.90 2.45 -13.77
C VAL A 269 -17.15 2.92 -15.01
N SER A 270 -15.91 2.46 -15.18
CA SER A 270 -15.04 2.87 -16.28
C SER A 270 -15.69 2.68 -17.66
N LYS A 271 -15.75 3.75 -18.47
CA LYS A 271 -16.31 3.76 -19.85
C LYS A 271 -15.55 2.85 -20.85
N ARG A 272 -14.47 2.22 -20.46
CA ARG A 272 -13.52 1.55 -21.37
C ARG A 272 -13.79 0.08 -21.68
N GLN A 273 -14.83 -0.55 -21.15
CA GLN A 273 -15.12 -1.98 -21.42
C GLN A 273 -16.07 -2.25 -22.59
N THR A 274 -16.54 -1.26 -23.34
CA THR A 274 -17.64 -1.44 -24.29
C THR A 274 -17.24 -1.70 -25.75
N LYS A 275 -15.98 -1.95 -26.10
CA LYS A 275 -15.61 -2.27 -27.51
C LYS A 275 -14.62 -3.41 -27.73
N ILE A 276 -14.52 -4.33 -26.79
CA ILE A 276 -13.74 -5.56 -27.03
C ILE A 276 -14.65 -6.74 -26.72
N SER A 277 -14.95 -7.52 -27.75
CA SER A 277 -15.72 -8.77 -27.60
C SER A 277 -15.06 -9.62 -26.49
N PRO A 278 -15.78 -10.02 -25.42
CA PRO A 278 -15.15 -10.65 -24.26
C PRO A 278 -14.39 -11.94 -24.56
N THR A 279 -14.70 -12.58 -25.68
CA THR A 279 -14.12 -13.86 -26.09
C THR A 279 -12.78 -13.71 -26.80
N ALA A 280 -12.56 -12.66 -27.59
CA ALA A 280 -11.33 -12.49 -28.35
C ALA A 280 -10.18 -11.95 -27.49
N SER A 281 -10.47 -10.96 -26.60
CA SER A 281 -9.43 -10.41 -25.70
C SER A 281 -9.02 -11.39 -24.59
N ARG A 282 -9.95 -12.21 -24.10
CA ARG A 282 -9.63 -13.23 -23.10
C ARG A 282 -8.81 -14.38 -23.70
N ARG A 283 -9.03 -14.73 -24.96
CA ARG A 283 -8.21 -15.70 -25.67
C ARG A 283 -6.81 -15.16 -25.96
N ALA A 284 -6.68 -13.94 -26.44
CA ALA A 284 -5.39 -13.30 -26.71
C ALA A 284 -4.58 -13.01 -25.42
N GLN A 285 -5.24 -12.72 -24.28
CA GLN A 285 -4.57 -12.57 -22.98
C GLN A 285 -4.17 -13.90 -22.33
N LEU A 286 -4.83 -15.00 -22.68
CA LEU A 286 -4.57 -16.34 -22.13
C LEU A 286 -3.64 -17.18 -23.01
N ASP A 287 -3.53 -16.88 -24.29
CA ASP A 287 -2.71 -17.67 -25.24
C ASP A 287 -1.19 -17.50 -25.04
N GLY A 288 -0.77 -16.62 -24.14
CA GLY A 288 0.64 -16.42 -23.79
C GLY A 288 1.00 -16.76 -22.35
N LEU A 289 0.02 -17.03 -21.46
CA LEU A 289 0.31 -17.30 -20.07
C LEU A 289 0.41 -18.80 -19.78
N PRO A 290 1.32 -19.24 -18.90
CA PRO A 290 1.40 -20.61 -18.44
C PRO A 290 0.05 -21.07 -17.85
N ARG A 291 -0.43 -22.24 -18.23
CA ARG A 291 -1.65 -22.82 -17.65
C ARG A 291 -1.42 -23.14 -16.19
N GLY A 292 -2.36 -22.74 -15.32
CA GLY A 292 -2.34 -23.06 -13.89
C GLY A 292 -1.80 -21.97 -12.96
N LEU A 293 -1.48 -20.76 -13.48
CA LEU A 293 -1.11 -19.63 -12.63
C LEU A 293 -2.32 -19.03 -11.90
N GLU A 294 -2.08 -18.53 -10.71
CA GLU A 294 -3.08 -17.76 -9.97
C GLU A 294 -3.47 -16.47 -10.71
N PRO A 295 -4.71 -15.98 -10.53
CA PRO A 295 -5.15 -14.73 -11.14
C PRO A 295 -4.24 -13.55 -10.73
N GLY A 296 -3.82 -12.79 -11.73
CA GLY A 296 -2.90 -11.66 -11.52
C GLY A 296 -1.41 -12.01 -11.60
N ARG A 297 -1.07 -13.31 -11.73
CA ARG A 297 0.29 -13.78 -11.94
C ARG A 297 0.63 -13.83 -13.43
N ILE A 298 1.90 -13.60 -13.73
CA ILE A 298 2.48 -13.67 -15.07
C ILE A 298 3.61 -14.69 -15.10
N PHE A 299 4.40 -14.78 -14.02
CA PHE A 299 5.57 -15.64 -13.92
C PHE A 299 5.25 -16.93 -13.17
N ASN A 300 5.71 -18.05 -13.71
CA ASN A 300 5.71 -19.35 -13.04
C ASN A 300 7.14 -19.72 -12.70
N LEU A 301 7.71 -19.01 -11.71
CA LEU A 301 9.12 -19.16 -11.40
C LEU A 301 9.47 -20.55 -10.87
N GLU A 302 8.54 -21.20 -10.14
CA GLU A 302 8.70 -22.56 -9.68
C GLU A 302 8.88 -23.53 -10.87
N ALA A 303 7.98 -23.49 -11.85
CA ALA A 303 8.10 -24.33 -13.05
C ALA A 303 9.34 -23.97 -13.90
N TRP A 304 9.77 -22.72 -13.90
CA TRP A 304 10.96 -22.29 -14.64
C TRP A 304 12.26 -22.69 -13.98
N THR A 305 12.28 -22.86 -12.65
CA THR A 305 13.45 -23.35 -11.90
C THR A 305 13.60 -24.88 -11.99
N GLN A 306 12.48 -25.61 -12.19
CA GLN A 306 12.40 -27.06 -12.32
C GLN A 306 13.27 -27.82 -11.31
N ASP A 307 13.19 -27.49 -10.03
CA ASP A 307 13.95 -28.11 -8.91
C ASP A 307 15.41 -28.53 -9.25
N THR A 308 16.02 -27.87 -10.22
CA THR A 308 17.34 -28.23 -10.73
C THR A 308 18.40 -27.97 -9.67
N LYS A 309 19.05 -29.04 -9.23
CA LYS A 309 20.28 -28.95 -8.43
C LYS A 309 21.33 -28.14 -9.19
N PRO A 310 22.29 -27.52 -8.51
CA PRO A 310 23.34 -26.74 -9.18
C PRO A 310 24.05 -27.47 -10.32
N ASN A 311 24.19 -28.80 -10.21
CA ASN A 311 24.83 -29.64 -11.23
C ASN A 311 23.95 -29.88 -12.47
N GLU A 312 22.64 -29.70 -12.39
CA GLU A 312 21.69 -29.95 -13.48
C GLU A 312 21.45 -28.73 -14.37
N PHE A 313 21.97 -27.56 -13.97
CA PHE A 313 21.84 -26.32 -14.75
C PHE A 313 22.33 -26.48 -16.19
N LEU A 314 23.51 -27.10 -16.35
CA LEU A 314 24.13 -27.26 -17.67
C LEU A 314 23.32 -28.22 -18.55
N GLU A 315 22.85 -29.31 -17.98
CA GLU A 315 22.03 -30.32 -18.68
C GLU A 315 20.71 -29.72 -19.14
N MET A 316 20.00 -28.99 -18.27
CA MET A 316 18.75 -28.32 -18.62
C MET A 316 18.96 -27.27 -19.70
N LYS A 317 20.00 -26.44 -19.57
CA LYS A 317 20.39 -25.47 -20.60
C LYS A 317 20.62 -26.17 -21.95
N GLN A 318 21.41 -27.25 -21.97
CA GLN A 318 21.72 -28.01 -23.18
C GLN A 318 20.44 -28.61 -23.80
N THR A 319 19.56 -29.17 -22.98
CA THR A 319 18.27 -29.72 -23.44
C THR A 319 17.42 -28.68 -24.14
N ILE A 320 17.25 -27.49 -23.54
CA ILE A 320 16.48 -26.41 -24.15
C ILE A 320 17.17 -25.87 -25.40
N GLN A 321 18.51 -25.77 -25.41
CA GLN A 321 19.27 -25.37 -26.60
C GLN A 321 19.14 -26.38 -27.74
N GLN A 322 19.09 -27.67 -27.44
CA GLN A 322 18.82 -28.69 -28.44
C GLN A 322 17.41 -28.56 -29.02
N GLN A 323 16.40 -28.28 -28.20
CA GLN A 323 15.04 -27.98 -28.68
C GLN A 323 15.02 -26.77 -29.63
N ILE A 324 15.78 -25.71 -29.33
CA ILE A 324 15.91 -24.53 -30.21
C ILE A 324 16.54 -24.92 -31.55
N SER A 325 17.58 -25.79 -31.55
CA SER A 325 18.28 -26.20 -32.76
C SER A 325 17.42 -27.09 -33.66
N GLN A 326 16.59 -27.95 -33.07
CA GLN A 326 15.70 -28.88 -33.78
C GLN A 326 14.42 -28.18 -34.30
N ALA A 327 14.03 -27.06 -33.73
CA ALA A 327 12.84 -26.32 -34.14
C ALA A 327 13.02 -25.64 -35.50
N THR A 328 11.96 -25.62 -36.31
CA THR A 328 11.92 -24.84 -37.53
C THR A 328 12.03 -23.34 -37.25
N SER A 329 12.44 -22.53 -38.20
CA SER A 329 12.64 -21.08 -38.02
C SER A 329 11.43 -20.38 -37.37
N ILE A 330 10.22 -20.76 -37.78
CA ILE A 330 8.94 -20.20 -37.25
C ILE A 330 8.67 -20.69 -35.84
N ALA A 331 9.02 -21.93 -35.48
CA ALA A 331 8.73 -22.53 -34.18
C ALA A 331 9.79 -22.24 -33.11
N ARG A 332 10.88 -21.56 -33.43
CA ARG A 332 11.98 -21.28 -32.46
C ARG A 332 11.62 -20.31 -31.36
N GLY A 333 10.59 -19.50 -31.54
CA GLY A 333 10.16 -18.51 -30.55
C GLY A 333 9.82 -19.13 -29.18
N GLY A 334 9.04 -20.21 -29.15
CA GLY A 334 8.66 -20.90 -27.92
C GLY A 334 9.84 -21.44 -27.11
N PRO A 335 10.71 -22.30 -27.67
CA PRO A 335 11.90 -22.80 -26.98
C PRO A 335 12.89 -21.70 -26.56
N ARG A 336 13.04 -20.62 -27.34
CA ARG A 336 13.85 -19.45 -26.94
C ARG A 336 13.25 -18.75 -25.72
N LEU A 337 11.93 -18.62 -25.67
CA LEU A 337 11.25 -18.05 -24.51
C LEU A 337 11.43 -18.95 -23.27
N SER A 338 11.30 -20.27 -23.43
CA SER A 338 11.57 -21.20 -22.31
C SER A 338 12.99 -21.07 -21.78
N LEU A 339 14.00 -20.88 -22.64
CA LEU A 339 15.37 -20.63 -22.21
C LEU A 339 15.51 -19.27 -21.51
N ALA A 340 14.82 -18.22 -22.01
CA ALA A 340 14.83 -16.91 -21.38
C ALA A 340 14.17 -16.95 -19.99
N GLN A 341 13.07 -17.66 -19.84
CA GLN A 341 12.38 -17.89 -18.56
C GLN A 341 13.27 -18.65 -17.58
N PHE A 342 13.94 -19.70 -18.03
CA PHE A 342 14.91 -20.46 -17.22
C PHE A 342 16.07 -19.57 -16.74
N TYR A 343 16.67 -18.77 -17.62
CA TYR A 343 17.73 -17.84 -17.24
C TYR A 343 17.25 -16.79 -16.23
N PHE A 344 16.08 -16.23 -16.45
CA PHE A 344 15.48 -15.25 -15.53
C PHE A 344 15.31 -15.84 -14.13
N ALA A 345 14.71 -17.04 -14.03
CA ALA A 345 14.49 -17.72 -12.75
C ALA A 345 15.81 -18.02 -11.99
N LYS A 346 16.94 -18.15 -12.72
CA LYS A 346 18.28 -18.30 -12.13
C LYS A 346 18.99 -16.94 -11.89
N GLY A 347 18.33 -15.82 -12.18
CA GLY A 347 18.89 -14.47 -11.98
C GLY A 347 19.81 -13.98 -13.09
N LEU A 348 19.86 -14.68 -14.23
CA LEU A 348 20.70 -14.37 -15.37
C LEU A 348 19.99 -13.40 -16.32
N ALA A 349 19.75 -12.18 -15.86
CA ALA A 349 18.94 -11.19 -16.56
C ALA A 349 19.59 -10.69 -17.86
N ALA A 350 20.90 -10.70 -17.97
CA ALA A 350 21.60 -10.29 -19.20
C ALA A 350 21.38 -11.29 -20.33
N GLU A 351 21.49 -12.58 -20.05
CA GLU A 351 21.23 -13.69 -20.97
C GLU A 351 19.75 -13.72 -21.36
N THR A 352 18.86 -13.51 -20.39
CA THR A 352 17.42 -13.35 -20.63
C THR A 352 17.15 -12.26 -21.64
N MET A 353 17.73 -11.08 -21.46
CA MET A 353 17.55 -9.94 -22.38
C MET A 353 18.10 -10.22 -23.78
N GLY A 354 19.20 -10.96 -23.90
CA GLY A 354 19.75 -11.38 -25.20
C GLY A 354 18.76 -12.23 -25.99
N LEU A 355 18.15 -13.22 -25.33
CA LEU A 355 17.12 -14.06 -25.94
C LEU A 355 15.84 -13.30 -26.27
N LEU A 356 15.37 -12.46 -25.36
CA LEU A 356 14.16 -11.65 -25.57
C LEU A 356 14.31 -10.69 -26.75
N ARG A 357 15.48 -10.09 -26.97
CA ARG A 357 15.76 -9.30 -28.16
C ARG A 357 15.63 -10.14 -29.43
N THR A 358 16.26 -11.32 -29.46
CA THR A 358 16.16 -12.21 -30.61
C THR A 358 14.72 -12.62 -30.91
N ILE A 359 13.89 -12.83 -29.88
CA ILE A 359 12.47 -13.14 -30.01
C ILE A 359 11.73 -11.93 -30.60
N THR A 360 11.91 -10.75 -30.00
CA THR A 360 11.18 -9.54 -30.41
C THR A 360 11.55 -9.07 -31.83
N ASP A 361 12.79 -9.32 -32.25
CA ASP A 361 13.25 -8.97 -33.61
C ASP A 361 12.75 -9.96 -34.67
N SER A 362 12.45 -11.21 -34.28
CA SER A 362 12.03 -12.27 -35.21
C SER A 362 10.54 -12.57 -35.21
N ASP A 363 9.80 -12.18 -34.19
CA ASP A 363 8.39 -12.54 -33.97
C ASP A 363 7.63 -11.40 -33.26
N GLU A 364 6.91 -10.63 -34.08
CA GLU A 364 6.14 -9.48 -33.60
C GLU A 364 4.94 -9.88 -32.67
N GLU A 365 4.37 -11.05 -32.90
CA GLU A 365 3.26 -11.56 -32.09
C GLU A 365 3.76 -11.94 -30.68
N MET A 366 4.87 -12.66 -30.60
CA MET A 366 5.51 -12.96 -29.33
C MET A 366 5.99 -11.69 -28.62
N ALA A 367 6.47 -10.68 -29.32
CA ALA A 367 6.91 -9.41 -28.75
C ALA A 367 5.78 -8.68 -28.00
N ARG A 368 4.52 -8.88 -28.40
CA ARG A 368 3.33 -8.26 -27.79
C ARG A 368 2.72 -9.05 -26.63
N ARG A 369 3.23 -10.23 -26.35
CA ARG A 369 2.72 -11.07 -25.26
C ARG A 369 2.97 -10.45 -23.89
N PRO A 370 2.01 -10.53 -22.95
CA PRO A 370 2.15 -9.98 -21.60
C PRO A 370 3.37 -10.53 -20.84
N ASP A 371 3.60 -11.84 -20.94
CA ASP A 371 4.70 -12.52 -20.23
C ASP A 371 6.07 -12.09 -20.80
N VAL A 372 6.20 -11.88 -22.10
CA VAL A 372 7.45 -11.40 -22.72
C VAL A 372 7.74 -9.95 -22.33
N ILE A 373 6.73 -9.09 -22.35
CA ILE A 373 6.87 -7.68 -21.96
C ILE A 373 7.23 -7.58 -20.47
N ALA A 374 6.53 -8.31 -19.61
CA ALA A 374 6.79 -8.33 -18.17
C ALA A 374 8.19 -8.88 -17.85
N LEU A 375 8.60 -9.96 -18.54
CA LEU A 375 9.92 -10.57 -18.37
C LEU A 375 11.04 -9.61 -18.79
N ARG A 376 10.82 -8.85 -19.87
CA ARG A 376 11.75 -7.83 -20.34
C ARG A 376 11.88 -6.69 -19.33
N GLY A 377 10.76 -6.17 -18.82
CA GLY A 377 10.75 -5.13 -17.79
C GLY A 377 11.40 -5.57 -16.50
N ALA A 378 11.06 -6.77 -15.98
CA ALA A 378 11.68 -7.32 -14.77
C ALA A 378 13.19 -7.58 -14.95
N SER A 379 13.61 -8.05 -16.13
CA SER A 379 15.04 -8.23 -16.43
C SER A 379 15.79 -6.90 -16.48
N GLN A 380 15.21 -5.86 -17.03
CA GLN A 380 15.78 -4.51 -17.01
C GLN A 380 15.93 -3.97 -15.57
N PHE A 381 14.93 -4.21 -14.72
CA PHE A 381 15.01 -3.87 -13.31
C PHE A 381 16.21 -4.55 -12.62
N ILE A 382 16.37 -5.86 -12.82
CA ILE A 382 17.49 -6.63 -12.22
C ILE A 382 18.86 -6.13 -12.72
N LEU A 383 18.92 -5.67 -13.98
CA LEU A 383 20.12 -5.05 -14.58
C LEU A 383 20.39 -3.62 -14.10
N GLY A 384 19.53 -3.07 -13.20
CA GLY A 384 19.66 -1.70 -12.72
C GLY A 384 19.20 -0.63 -13.70
N ARG A 385 18.53 -1.00 -14.79
CA ARG A 385 17.98 -0.09 -15.81
C ARG A 385 16.56 0.30 -15.45
N PHE A 386 16.39 0.98 -14.33
CA PHE A 386 15.07 1.21 -13.75
C PHE A 386 14.13 2.06 -14.62
N ALA A 387 14.64 3.04 -15.34
CA ALA A 387 13.83 3.86 -16.24
C ALA A 387 13.32 3.06 -17.46
N ASP A 388 14.15 2.18 -18.02
CA ASP A 388 13.76 1.30 -19.10
C ASP A 388 12.77 0.24 -18.61
N ALA A 389 12.97 -0.28 -17.39
CA ALA A 389 12.05 -1.21 -16.75
C ALA A 389 10.67 -0.58 -16.53
N GLU A 390 10.60 0.64 -16.02
CA GLU A 390 9.36 1.39 -15.86
C GLU A 390 8.63 1.55 -17.20
N LYS A 391 9.34 1.99 -18.24
CA LYS A 391 8.77 2.18 -19.59
C LYS A 391 8.16 0.90 -20.17
N GLU A 392 8.85 -0.23 -20.02
CA GLU A 392 8.36 -1.53 -20.46
C GLU A 392 7.14 -2.00 -19.67
N LEU A 393 7.22 -1.88 -18.33
CA LEU A 393 6.17 -2.33 -17.44
C LEU A 393 4.92 -1.45 -17.49
N ASP A 394 5.01 -0.19 -17.93
CA ASP A 394 3.85 0.71 -18.08
C ASP A 394 2.96 0.33 -19.28
N ASN A 395 3.29 -0.74 -20.00
CA ASN A 395 2.48 -1.23 -21.10
C ASN A 395 1.08 -1.63 -20.63
N ARG A 396 0.05 -1.16 -21.35
CA ARG A 396 -1.37 -1.38 -21.03
C ARG A 396 -1.78 -2.86 -21.01
N VAL A 397 -1.08 -3.71 -21.75
CA VAL A 397 -1.32 -5.16 -21.78
C VAL A 397 -1.10 -5.80 -20.39
N LEU A 398 -0.26 -5.19 -19.56
CA LEU A 398 0.03 -5.63 -18.20
C LEU A 398 -0.97 -5.11 -17.15
N ASN A 399 -1.95 -4.31 -17.55
CA ASN A 399 -2.95 -3.80 -16.61
C ASN A 399 -3.87 -4.94 -16.13
N GLY A 400 -4.05 -5.02 -14.82
CA GLY A 400 -4.82 -6.09 -14.17
C GLY A 400 -3.99 -7.25 -13.63
N PHE A 401 -2.67 -7.26 -13.89
CA PHE A 401 -1.76 -8.22 -13.27
C PHE A 401 -1.14 -7.61 -12.01
N SER A 402 -1.46 -8.19 -10.85
CA SER A 402 -0.88 -7.75 -9.56
C SER A 402 0.65 -7.91 -9.54
N GLU A 403 1.16 -8.92 -10.21
CA GLU A 403 2.59 -9.16 -10.32
C GLU A 403 3.31 -8.08 -11.18
N ALA A 404 2.65 -7.53 -12.21
CA ALA A 404 3.18 -6.38 -12.94
C ALA A 404 3.24 -5.12 -12.04
N GLU A 405 2.23 -4.93 -11.18
CA GLU A 405 2.22 -3.83 -10.20
C GLU A 405 3.39 -3.94 -9.21
N LEU A 406 3.77 -5.16 -8.81
CA LEU A 406 4.94 -5.39 -7.96
C LEU A 406 6.23 -4.87 -8.60
N TRP A 407 6.47 -5.21 -9.86
CA TRP A 407 7.67 -4.77 -10.59
C TRP A 407 7.64 -3.28 -10.95
N ARG A 408 6.44 -2.71 -11.23
CA ARG A 408 6.24 -1.26 -11.38
C ARG A 408 6.61 -0.53 -10.09
N GLY A 409 6.10 -1.00 -8.95
CA GLY A 409 6.41 -0.46 -7.63
C GLY A 409 7.91 -0.49 -7.34
N ALA A 410 8.57 -1.61 -7.61
CA ALA A 410 10.00 -1.77 -7.43
C ALA A 410 10.81 -0.82 -8.33
N SER A 411 10.43 -0.71 -9.60
CA SER A 411 11.11 0.18 -10.57
C SER A 411 10.99 1.65 -10.19
N ASN A 412 9.82 2.07 -9.73
CA ASN A 412 9.58 3.43 -9.24
C ASN A 412 10.33 3.70 -7.93
N ALA A 413 10.31 2.77 -6.98
CA ALA A 413 11.03 2.88 -5.71
C ALA A 413 12.54 3.02 -5.92
N ALA A 414 13.11 2.23 -6.82
CA ALA A 414 14.54 2.27 -7.17
C ALA A 414 14.96 3.62 -7.78
N GLN A 415 14.05 4.32 -8.45
CA GLN A 415 14.25 5.67 -8.97
C GLN A 415 13.93 6.79 -7.96
N GLY A 416 13.50 6.44 -6.74
CA GLY A 416 13.08 7.41 -5.73
C GLY A 416 11.69 8.03 -5.97
N LYS A 417 10.90 7.51 -6.91
CA LYS A 417 9.52 7.92 -7.20
C LYS A 417 8.55 7.28 -6.20
N TRP A 418 8.70 7.63 -4.91
CA TRP A 418 8.05 6.93 -3.81
C TRP A 418 6.52 6.98 -3.84
N SER A 419 5.92 8.12 -4.24
CA SER A 419 4.46 8.23 -4.33
C SER A 419 3.87 7.21 -5.30
N ALA A 420 4.44 7.09 -6.51
CA ALA A 420 4.03 6.09 -7.49
C ALA A 420 4.33 4.66 -7.00
N ALA A 421 5.49 4.44 -6.37
CA ALA A 421 5.86 3.14 -5.81
C ALA A 421 4.85 2.65 -4.77
N ILE A 422 4.43 3.52 -3.84
CA ILE A 422 3.44 3.22 -2.80
C ILE A 422 2.12 2.78 -3.43
N GLU A 423 1.62 3.51 -4.44
CA GLU A 423 0.39 3.17 -5.14
C GLU A 423 0.48 1.81 -5.83
N HIS A 424 1.61 1.52 -6.50
CA HIS A 424 1.84 0.25 -7.17
C HIS A 424 1.93 -0.91 -6.18
N PHE A 425 2.71 -0.78 -5.10
CA PHE A 425 2.80 -1.83 -4.07
C PHE A 425 1.46 -2.08 -3.37
N ALA A 426 0.65 -1.05 -3.15
CA ALA A 426 -0.70 -1.21 -2.60
C ALA A 426 -1.61 -2.05 -3.53
N ARG A 427 -1.43 -1.96 -4.85
CA ARG A 427 -2.16 -2.77 -5.84
C ARG A 427 -1.54 -4.17 -6.05
N ALA A 428 -0.24 -4.31 -5.83
CA ALA A 428 0.46 -5.58 -6.00
C ALA A 428 0.05 -6.63 -4.96
N GLY A 429 -0.17 -6.21 -3.72
CA GLY A 429 -0.40 -7.12 -2.60
C GLY A 429 0.90 -7.76 -2.10
N GLU A 430 0.82 -9.04 -1.75
CA GLU A 430 1.97 -9.81 -1.24
C GLU A 430 2.93 -10.23 -2.35
N ILE A 431 4.20 -10.37 -2.00
CA ILE A 431 5.21 -10.94 -2.90
C ILE A 431 4.96 -12.44 -2.99
N PRO A 432 4.86 -13.02 -4.21
CA PRO A 432 4.61 -14.44 -4.35
C PRO A 432 5.68 -15.32 -3.69
N GLY A 433 5.22 -16.39 -3.02
CA GLY A 433 6.08 -17.26 -2.23
C GLY A 433 7.04 -18.14 -3.06
N ASP A 434 6.75 -18.32 -4.36
CA ASP A 434 7.59 -19.05 -5.32
C ASP A 434 8.74 -18.20 -5.90
N TYR A 435 8.84 -16.94 -5.49
CA TYR A 435 9.94 -16.09 -5.97
C TYR A 435 11.29 -16.56 -5.42
N PRO A 436 12.31 -16.66 -6.28
CA PRO A 436 13.68 -16.89 -5.83
C PRO A 436 14.08 -15.90 -4.74
N ARG A 437 14.80 -16.40 -3.74
CA ARG A 437 15.19 -15.63 -2.55
C ARG A 437 15.77 -14.23 -2.88
N ASN A 438 16.65 -14.16 -3.90
CA ASN A 438 17.28 -12.90 -4.32
C ASN A 438 16.25 -11.86 -4.80
N PHE A 439 15.20 -12.27 -5.52
CA PHE A 439 14.13 -11.37 -5.96
C PHE A 439 13.22 -11.00 -4.78
N SER A 440 12.78 -12.00 -4.02
CA SER A 440 11.89 -11.80 -2.87
C SER A 440 12.48 -10.79 -1.88
N ILE A 441 13.75 -10.93 -1.49
CA ILE A 441 14.39 -10.03 -0.53
C ILE A 441 14.56 -8.61 -1.11
N GLN A 442 14.98 -8.49 -2.38
CA GLN A 442 15.15 -7.18 -3.00
C GLN A 442 13.82 -6.42 -3.10
N LEU A 443 12.77 -7.10 -3.54
CA LEU A 443 11.42 -6.53 -3.66
C LEU A 443 10.85 -6.19 -2.28
N SER A 444 11.03 -7.08 -1.28
CA SER A 444 10.58 -6.83 0.10
C SER A 444 11.27 -5.63 0.74
N LEU A 445 12.57 -5.42 0.49
CA LEU A 445 13.28 -4.24 0.98
C LEU A 445 12.71 -2.94 0.42
N LEU A 446 12.41 -2.91 -0.89
CA LEU A 446 11.81 -1.72 -1.54
C LEU A 446 10.36 -1.51 -1.09
N ALA A 447 9.58 -2.58 -0.98
CA ALA A 447 8.19 -2.51 -0.51
C ALA A 447 8.13 -2.06 0.96
N ALA A 448 9.01 -2.57 1.83
CA ALA A 448 9.11 -2.13 3.22
C ALA A 448 9.50 -0.64 3.31
N GLU A 449 10.45 -0.18 2.50
CA GLU A 449 10.82 1.25 2.49
C GLU A 449 9.67 2.13 1.98
N ALA A 450 8.93 1.68 0.96
CA ALA A 450 7.74 2.38 0.47
C ALA A 450 6.65 2.46 1.54
N ALA A 451 6.36 1.35 2.24
CA ALA A 451 5.40 1.31 3.33
C ALA A 451 5.79 2.23 4.49
N ILE A 452 7.09 2.25 4.91
CA ILE A 452 7.59 3.17 5.93
C ILE A 452 7.39 4.64 5.51
N ARG A 453 7.56 4.97 4.23
CA ARG A 453 7.37 6.33 3.70
C ARG A 453 5.89 6.71 3.60
N ALA A 454 5.01 5.75 3.48
CA ALA A 454 3.56 5.90 3.55
C ALA A 454 3.02 5.92 4.99
N GLU A 455 3.91 5.81 5.99
CA GLU A 455 3.57 5.67 7.42
C GLU A 455 2.76 4.40 7.73
N ASP A 456 2.73 3.43 6.79
CA ASP A 456 2.18 2.09 7.01
C ASP A 456 3.21 1.17 7.67
N TYR A 457 3.41 1.37 8.96
CA TYR A 457 4.39 0.60 9.74
C TYR A 457 3.99 -0.87 9.92
N ARG A 458 2.69 -1.19 9.85
CA ARG A 458 2.21 -2.58 9.86
C ARG A 458 2.56 -3.31 8.58
N GLY A 459 2.22 -2.72 7.44
CA GLY A 459 2.59 -3.26 6.13
C GLY A 459 4.11 -3.43 5.99
N ALA A 460 4.87 -2.44 6.46
CA ALA A 460 6.32 -2.54 6.50
C ALA A 460 6.80 -3.75 7.32
N GLY A 461 6.17 -4.02 8.48
CA GLY A 461 6.47 -5.16 9.34
C GLY A 461 6.36 -6.50 8.59
N VAL A 462 5.31 -6.71 7.83
CA VAL A 462 5.08 -7.93 7.03
C VAL A 462 6.25 -8.18 6.07
N PHE A 463 6.67 -7.17 5.32
CA PHE A 463 7.81 -7.31 4.40
C PHE A 463 9.13 -7.53 5.13
N LEU A 464 9.35 -6.86 6.27
CA LEU A 464 10.56 -7.03 7.07
C LEU A 464 10.64 -8.42 7.72
N ASP A 465 9.52 -9.01 8.11
CA ASP A 465 9.48 -10.38 8.64
C ASP A 465 9.69 -11.43 7.55
N ALA A 466 9.15 -11.21 6.36
CA ALA A 466 9.44 -12.07 5.19
C ALA A 466 10.96 -12.10 4.87
N ILE A 467 11.65 -10.95 4.93
CA ILE A 467 13.11 -10.88 4.76
C ILE A 467 13.82 -11.69 5.85
N ALA A 468 13.40 -11.55 7.12
CA ALA A 468 14.02 -12.26 8.24
C ALA A 468 13.90 -13.77 8.11
N GLN A 469 12.74 -14.27 7.66
CA GLN A 469 12.50 -15.70 7.43
C GLN A 469 13.32 -16.24 6.25
N GLY A 470 13.61 -15.42 5.25
CA GLY A 470 14.38 -15.77 4.05
C GLY A 470 15.87 -15.98 4.27
N LYS A 471 16.38 -16.06 5.53
CA LYS A 471 17.79 -16.20 5.87
C LYS A 471 18.68 -15.15 5.17
N PRO A 472 18.55 -13.87 5.50
CA PRO A 472 19.24 -12.78 4.83
C PRO A 472 20.77 -12.89 4.97
N THR A 473 21.48 -12.46 3.94
CA THR A 473 22.95 -12.26 3.99
C THR A 473 23.30 -11.15 4.98
N VAL A 474 24.57 -11.03 5.35
CA VAL A 474 25.02 -9.98 6.29
C VAL A 474 24.63 -8.57 5.83
N GLY A 475 24.72 -8.28 4.52
CA GLY A 475 24.31 -6.99 3.96
C GLY A 475 22.80 -6.79 4.01
N GLU A 476 22.02 -7.79 3.60
CA GLU A 476 20.55 -7.74 3.67
C GLU A 476 20.06 -7.61 5.12
N GLN A 477 20.70 -8.31 6.06
CA GLN A 477 20.41 -8.18 7.48
C GLN A 477 20.71 -6.77 8.01
N ALA A 478 21.77 -6.14 7.53
CA ALA A 478 22.08 -4.77 7.91
C ALA A 478 21.00 -3.79 7.41
N ARG A 479 20.52 -3.95 6.18
CA ARG A 479 19.41 -3.16 5.60
C ARG A 479 18.10 -3.41 6.35
N LEU A 480 17.78 -4.67 6.61
CA LEU A 480 16.63 -5.06 7.43
C LEU A 480 16.67 -4.36 8.81
N ASN A 481 17.81 -4.43 9.50
CA ASN A 481 17.97 -3.82 10.82
C ASN A 481 17.84 -2.29 10.78
N TYR A 482 18.31 -1.64 9.72
CA TYR A 482 18.10 -0.22 9.52
C TYR A 482 16.61 0.13 9.38
N LEU A 483 15.88 -0.59 8.53
CA LEU A 483 14.44 -0.36 8.30
C LEU A 483 13.61 -0.70 9.54
N ARG A 484 13.94 -1.78 10.27
CA ARG A 484 13.32 -2.09 11.57
C ARG A 484 13.54 -0.96 12.57
N GLY A 485 14.74 -0.41 12.64
CA GLY A 485 15.03 0.77 13.44
C GLY A 485 14.14 1.95 13.07
N ARG A 486 13.82 2.17 11.79
CA ARG A 486 12.89 3.23 11.36
C ARG A 486 11.46 3.00 11.84
N VAL A 487 10.97 1.77 11.74
CA VAL A 487 9.63 1.38 12.24
C VAL A 487 9.55 1.57 13.75
N LEU A 488 10.51 1.07 14.50
CA LEU A 488 10.57 1.21 15.96
C LEU A 488 10.63 2.68 16.41
N TYR A 489 11.43 3.47 15.73
CA TYR A 489 11.55 4.90 16.02
C TYR A 489 10.22 5.65 15.83
N ALA A 490 9.50 5.32 14.77
CA ALA A 490 8.17 5.88 14.50
C ALA A 490 7.10 5.40 15.49
N SER A 491 7.27 4.18 16.02
CA SER A 491 6.40 3.59 17.06
C SER A 491 6.78 4.01 18.48
N ALA A 492 7.60 5.05 18.64
CA ALA A 492 8.10 5.60 19.92
C ALA A 492 9.02 4.66 20.73
N ASP A 493 9.41 3.49 20.22
CA ASP A 493 10.48 2.67 20.82
C ASP A 493 11.86 3.17 20.37
N THR A 494 12.17 4.39 20.81
CA THR A 494 13.40 5.08 20.44
C THR A 494 14.64 4.34 20.92
N ALA A 495 14.61 3.77 22.14
CA ALA A 495 15.77 3.10 22.72
C ALA A 495 16.24 1.92 21.88
N THR A 496 15.31 1.04 21.50
CA THR A 496 15.59 -0.11 20.64
C THR A 496 16.04 0.33 19.24
N ALA A 497 15.37 1.33 18.64
CA ALA A 497 15.74 1.87 17.34
C ALA A 497 17.21 2.37 17.31
N LEU A 498 17.60 3.16 18.31
CA LEU A 498 18.96 3.67 18.44
C LEU A 498 19.97 2.54 18.64
N SER A 499 19.61 1.47 19.36
CA SER A 499 20.47 0.31 19.54
C SER A 499 20.77 -0.39 18.20
N PHE A 500 19.76 -0.55 17.34
CA PHE A 500 19.93 -1.08 15.98
C PHE A 500 20.86 -0.19 15.17
N TRP A 501 20.63 1.11 15.13
CA TRP A 501 21.45 2.03 14.33
C TRP A 501 22.88 2.15 14.83
N ARG A 502 23.12 2.15 16.16
CA ARG A 502 24.50 2.16 16.73
C ARG A 502 25.32 0.94 16.31
N ARG A 503 24.69 -0.24 16.19
CA ARG A 503 25.39 -1.46 15.70
C ARG A 503 25.75 -1.37 14.22
N LEU A 504 25.01 -0.57 13.42
CA LEU A 504 25.20 -0.45 11.99
C LEU A 504 26.28 0.55 11.58
N ILE A 505 26.62 1.53 12.42
CA ILE A 505 27.54 2.63 12.05
C ILE A 505 28.92 2.15 11.63
N ASN A 506 29.42 1.05 12.20
CA ASN A 506 30.70 0.42 11.88
C ASN A 506 30.54 -0.87 11.05
N GLY A 507 29.34 -1.15 10.56
CA GLY A 507 29.05 -2.33 9.77
C GLY A 507 29.68 -2.29 8.38
N LYS A 508 29.87 -3.47 7.78
CA LYS A 508 30.43 -3.62 6.42
C LYS A 508 29.47 -3.15 5.32
N ASP A 509 28.16 -3.19 5.55
CA ASP A 509 27.17 -2.68 4.59
C ASP A 509 27.14 -1.15 4.60
N ARG A 510 27.72 -0.55 3.57
CA ARG A 510 27.85 0.90 3.45
C ARG A 510 26.50 1.60 3.35
N TRP A 511 25.50 0.96 2.69
CA TRP A 511 24.15 1.49 2.54
C TRP A 511 23.48 1.70 3.91
N ALA A 512 23.49 0.66 4.76
CA ALA A 512 22.90 0.71 6.09
C ALA A 512 23.70 1.61 7.05
N SER A 513 25.04 1.54 7.00
CA SER A 513 25.92 2.34 7.88
C SER A 513 25.70 3.85 7.69
N VAL A 514 25.70 4.34 6.45
CA VAL A 514 25.56 5.79 6.19
C VAL A 514 24.17 6.27 6.60
N ARG A 515 23.11 5.50 6.31
CA ARG A 515 21.73 5.83 6.69
C ARG A 515 21.52 5.80 8.21
N ALA A 516 22.14 4.85 8.90
CA ALA A 516 22.13 4.78 10.37
C ALA A 516 22.86 5.97 11.01
N LYS A 517 24.02 6.36 10.49
CA LYS A 517 24.75 7.55 10.93
C LYS A 517 23.90 8.81 10.77
N ARG A 518 23.27 8.99 9.61
CA ARG A 518 22.37 10.11 9.37
C ARG A 518 21.21 10.13 10.38
N ALA A 519 20.55 8.97 10.58
CA ALA A 519 19.42 8.87 11.50
C ALA A 519 19.83 9.23 12.94
N LEU A 520 21.01 8.81 13.40
CA LEU A 520 21.57 9.17 14.70
C LEU A 520 21.91 10.66 14.81
N ILE A 521 22.45 11.27 13.76
CA ILE A 521 22.74 12.72 13.73
C ILE A 521 21.45 13.51 13.86
N GLU A 522 20.42 13.17 13.09
CA GLU A 522 19.10 13.85 13.15
C GLU A 522 18.41 13.66 14.51
N HIS A 523 18.51 12.46 15.11
CA HIS A 523 18.00 12.21 16.45
C HIS A 523 18.74 13.08 17.47
N ASN A 524 20.07 13.03 17.49
CA ASN A 524 20.90 13.78 18.45
C ASN A 524 20.70 15.31 18.32
N LEU A 525 20.50 15.80 17.10
CA LEU A 525 20.19 17.22 16.87
C LEU A 525 18.80 17.60 17.41
N ARG A 526 17.82 16.74 17.24
CA ARG A 526 16.45 16.94 17.76
C ARG A 526 16.40 16.96 19.28
N GLU A 527 17.17 16.07 19.92
CA GLU A 527 17.29 15.98 21.39
C GLU A 527 18.29 17.03 21.95
N ASN A 528 18.82 17.91 21.13
CA ASN A 528 19.82 18.93 21.51
C ASN A 528 21.07 18.34 22.18
N THR A 529 21.40 17.06 21.94
CA THR A 529 22.63 16.42 22.43
C THR A 529 23.85 16.77 21.59
N ILE A 530 23.65 17.33 20.39
CA ILE A 530 24.66 17.94 19.54
C ILE A 530 24.19 19.30 19.05
N THR A 531 25.12 20.20 18.82
CA THR A 531 24.84 21.51 18.23
C THR A 531 24.68 21.43 16.71
N ARG A 532 24.07 22.46 16.08
CA ARG A 532 23.96 22.50 14.61
C ARG A 532 25.32 22.48 13.89
N PRO A 533 26.35 23.25 14.32
CA PRO A 533 27.69 23.13 13.73
C PRO A 533 28.25 21.71 13.79
N GLN A 534 28.06 20.99 14.92
CA GLN A 534 28.47 19.58 15.03
C GLN A 534 27.68 18.67 14.11
N ALA A 535 26.38 18.93 13.92
CA ALA A 535 25.56 18.17 12.97
C ALA A 535 26.02 18.40 11.53
N ILE A 536 26.30 19.65 11.16
CA ILE A 536 26.84 20.05 9.84
C ILE A 536 28.14 19.30 9.57
N GLU A 537 29.10 19.35 10.49
CA GLU A 537 30.41 18.67 10.35
C GLU A 537 30.23 17.17 10.11
N ARG A 538 29.34 16.52 10.87
CA ARG A 538 29.09 15.08 10.74
C ARG A 538 28.37 14.74 9.41
N LEU A 539 27.42 15.57 8.97
CA LEU A 539 26.73 15.37 7.70
C LEU A 539 27.64 15.62 6.49
N GLU A 540 28.56 16.60 6.57
CA GLU A 540 29.58 16.80 5.53
C GLU A 540 30.48 15.57 5.37
N ARG A 541 30.91 14.94 6.47
CA ARG A 541 31.64 13.67 6.39
C ARG A 541 30.83 12.58 5.70
N LEU A 542 29.51 12.51 5.91
CA LEU A 542 28.64 11.55 5.22
C LEU A 542 28.50 11.86 3.73
N ARG A 543 28.48 13.12 3.33
CA ARG A 543 28.43 13.53 1.93
C ARG A 543 29.63 13.02 1.13
N PHE A 544 30.82 12.94 1.73
CA PHE A 544 31.98 12.30 1.10
C PHE A 544 31.91 10.78 1.10
N ALA A 545 31.21 10.19 2.08
CA ALA A 545 31.07 8.75 2.20
C ALA A 545 30.07 8.12 1.24
N TRP A 546 29.10 8.90 0.71
CA TRP A 546 28.02 8.40 -0.14
C TRP A 546 27.67 9.36 -1.27
N ARG A 547 27.53 8.82 -2.51
CA ARG A 547 27.22 9.61 -3.70
C ARG A 547 26.24 8.90 -4.62
N GLY A 548 25.45 9.67 -5.37
CA GLY A 548 24.76 9.23 -6.58
C GLY A 548 23.31 8.79 -6.42
N ASP A 549 22.68 8.93 -5.24
CA ASP A 549 21.28 8.54 -5.07
C ASP A 549 20.46 9.58 -4.28
N GLN A 550 19.20 9.22 -3.97
CA GLN A 550 18.30 10.04 -3.16
C GLN A 550 18.92 10.47 -1.82
N LEU A 551 19.81 9.66 -1.23
CA LEU A 551 20.44 10.03 0.03
C LEU A 551 21.41 11.21 -0.13
N GLU A 552 22.17 11.28 -1.22
CA GLU A 552 23.03 12.46 -1.50
C GLU A 552 22.19 13.72 -1.68
N PHE A 553 21.09 13.64 -2.44
CA PHE A 553 20.15 14.75 -2.56
C PHE A 553 19.63 15.23 -1.19
N ASP A 554 19.21 14.28 -0.36
CA ASP A 554 18.67 14.56 0.98
C ASP A 554 19.74 15.14 1.92
N LEU A 555 21.00 14.68 1.81
CA LEU A 555 22.13 15.23 2.58
C LEU A 555 22.44 16.66 2.17
N LEU A 556 22.54 16.93 0.86
CA LEU A 556 22.79 18.28 0.33
C LEU A 556 21.67 19.25 0.73
N ARG A 557 20.40 18.81 0.61
CA ARG A 557 19.25 19.61 1.02
C ARG A 557 19.31 19.92 2.52
N ARG A 558 19.57 18.92 3.36
CA ARG A 558 19.63 19.08 4.81
C ARG A 558 20.79 19.95 5.27
N LEU A 559 21.97 19.76 4.68
CA LEU A 559 23.12 20.63 4.90
C LEU A 559 22.80 22.09 4.54
N GLY A 560 22.19 22.30 3.38
CA GLY A 560 21.78 23.63 2.96
C GLY A 560 20.82 24.31 3.94
N GLU A 561 19.85 23.54 4.48
CA GLU A 561 18.92 24.02 5.51
C GLU A 561 19.65 24.40 6.80
N LEU A 562 20.54 23.55 7.30
CA LEU A 562 21.28 23.80 8.54
C LEU A 562 22.26 24.98 8.42
N TYR A 563 22.95 25.10 7.29
CA TYR A 563 23.82 26.24 7.05
C TYR A 563 23.04 27.58 7.03
N ILE A 564 21.85 27.61 6.41
CA ILE A 564 20.98 28.78 6.42
C ILE A 564 20.52 29.12 7.85
N GLU A 565 20.17 28.10 8.65
CA GLU A 565 19.79 28.28 10.05
C GLU A 565 20.96 28.83 10.91
N GLU A 566 22.19 28.46 10.58
CA GLU A 566 23.43 29.02 11.21
C GLU A 566 23.88 30.32 10.58
N LYS A 567 23.11 30.90 9.65
CA LYS A 567 23.41 32.16 8.93
C LYS A 567 24.63 32.09 7.99
N ASP A 568 25.15 30.90 7.70
CA ASP A 568 26.10 30.68 6.60
C ASP A 568 25.34 30.52 5.28
N PHE A 569 24.87 31.63 4.75
CA PHE A 569 24.02 31.64 3.55
C PHE A 569 24.78 31.19 2.30
N THR A 570 26.07 31.44 2.22
CA THR A 570 26.91 31.04 1.09
C THR A 570 27.02 29.54 1.00
N ALA A 571 27.38 28.83 2.08
CA ALA A 571 27.45 27.40 2.13
C ALA A 571 26.03 26.76 1.97
N GLY A 572 25.02 27.38 2.57
CA GLY A 572 23.64 26.93 2.51
C GLY A 572 23.08 26.95 1.10
N LEU A 573 23.13 28.09 0.42
CA LEU A 573 22.64 28.21 -0.96
C LEU A 573 23.48 27.38 -1.94
N THR A 574 24.79 27.24 -1.72
CA THR A 574 25.67 26.39 -2.53
C THR A 574 25.25 24.92 -2.41
N SER A 575 24.99 24.43 -1.20
CA SER A 575 24.55 23.04 -0.98
C SER A 575 23.19 22.76 -1.63
N LEU A 576 22.23 23.68 -1.51
CA LEU A 576 20.92 23.57 -2.15
C LEU A 576 21.04 23.62 -3.68
N ARG A 577 21.88 24.50 -4.24
CA ARG A 577 22.14 24.58 -5.69
C ARG A 577 22.75 23.28 -6.20
N GLN A 578 23.70 22.68 -5.48
CA GLN A 578 24.27 21.39 -5.82
C GLN A 578 23.18 20.29 -5.83
N ALA A 579 22.28 20.26 -4.84
CA ALA A 579 21.18 19.30 -4.81
C ALA A 579 20.33 19.38 -6.09
N VAL A 580 19.95 20.58 -6.52
CA VAL A 580 19.11 20.76 -7.71
C VAL A 580 19.89 20.48 -9.01
N THR A 581 21.17 20.88 -9.07
CA THR A 581 22.00 20.71 -10.28
C THR A 581 22.38 19.26 -10.51
N PHE A 582 22.72 18.52 -9.45
CA PHE A 582 23.10 17.09 -9.58
C PHE A 582 21.89 16.19 -9.76
N PHE A 583 20.71 16.60 -9.28
CA PHE A 583 19.49 15.80 -9.31
C PHE A 583 18.31 16.59 -9.90
N PRO A 584 18.39 17.05 -11.17
CA PRO A 584 17.36 17.90 -11.76
C PRO A 584 16.00 17.20 -11.89
N ASN A 585 16.00 15.89 -12.05
CA ASN A 585 14.79 15.07 -12.18
C ASN A 585 14.22 14.61 -10.83
N ASN A 586 14.82 15.01 -9.70
CA ASN A 586 14.29 14.69 -8.39
C ASN A 586 12.95 15.40 -8.14
N ILE A 587 11.96 14.68 -7.62
CA ILE A 587 10.61 15.21 -7.38
C ILE A 587 10.61 16.45 -6.46
N PHE A 588 11.60 16.55 -5.56
CA PHE A 588 11.76 17.68 -4.64
C PHE A 588 12.64 18.82 -5.20
N ALA A 589 13.28 18.66 -6.35
CA ALA A 589 14.18 19.69 -6.90
C ALA A 589 13.48 21.04 -7.06
N ARG A 590 12.24 21.05 -7.58
CA ARG A 590 11.44 22.28 -7.72
C ARG A 590 11.12 22.95 -6.37
N SER A 591 10.82 22.17 -5.33
CA SER A 591 10.56 22.70 -3.99
C SER A 591 11.81 23.27 -3.34
N VAL A 592 12.97 22.65 -3.56
CA VAL A 592 14.28 23.15 -3.13
C VAL A 592 14.61 24.47 -3.83
N SER A 593 14.42 24.56 -5.16
CA SER A 593 14.61 25.82 -5.90
C SER A 593 13.74 26.95 -5.36
N LYS A 594 12.45 26.68 -5.09
CA LYS A 594 11.56 27.67 -4.47
C LYS A 594 12.05 28.11 -3.08
N LYS A 595 12.56 27.16 -2.27
CA LYS A 595 13.11 27.45 -0.96
C LYS A 595 14.38 28.30 -1.06
N MET A 596 15.27 28.03 -2.02
CA MET A 596 16.45 28.84 -2.32
C MET A 596 16.05 30.27 -2.64
N THR A 597 15.14 30.48 -3.60
CA THR A 597 14.65 31.82 -3.97
C THR A 597 14.02 32.53 -2.78
N LYS A 598 13.22 31.86 -1.96
CA LYS A 598 12.62 32.44 -0.75
C LYS A 598 13.67 32.83 0.28
N SER A 599 14.62 31.94 0.58
CA SER A 599 15.70 32.22 1.54
C SER A 599 16.59 33.37 1.07
N PHE A 600 16.99 33.35 -0.23
CA PHE A 600 17.77 34.42 -0.83
C PHE A 600 17.05 35.78 -0.75
N SER A 601 15.79 35.84 -1.15
CA SER A 601 14.99 37.06 -1.06
C SER A 601 14.86 37.54 0.38
N GLY A 602 14.59 36.64 1.33
CA GLY A 602 14.46 36.97 2.76
C GLY A 602 15.70 37.61 3.33
N ILE A 603 16.92 37.18 2.94
CA ILE A 603 18.18 37.76 3.41
C ILE A 603 18.19 39.28 3.20
N TYR A 604 17.72 39.75 2.05
CA TYR A 604 17.72 41.17 1.68
C TYR A 604 16.45 41.92 2.09
N THR A 605 15.28 41.22 2.17
CA THR A 605 14.02 41.91 2.50
C THR A 605 13.75 41.98 4.00
N ASP A 606 14.23 40.98 4.78
CA ASP A 606 13.90 40.84 6.20
C ASP A 606 14.97 41.49 7.12
N GLY A 607 15.91 42.25 6.56
CA GLY A 607 16.97 42.94 7.34
C GLY A 607 18.14 42.03 7.73
N THR A 608 18.15 40.79 7.35
CA THR A 608 19.25 39.85 7.66
C THR A 608 20.58 40.32 7.02
N SER A 609 20.52 40.85 5.79
CA SER A 609 21.68 41.43 5.12
C SER A 609 22.28 42.61 5.87
N ASP A 610 21.51 43.33 6.68
CA ASP A 610 21.95 44.54 7.38
C ASP A 610 23.01 44.23 8.46
N ALA A 611 23.01 42.99 8.95
CA ALA A 611 24.05 42.48 9.85
C ALA A 611 25.35 42.05 9.15
N MET A 612 25.38 42.04 7.81
CA MET A 612 26.56 41.70 7.00
C MET A 612 27.31 43.00 6.61
N THR A 613 28.60 42.88 6.28
CA THR A 613 29.25 44.00 5.60
C THR A 613 28.66 44.21 4.21
N PRO A 614 28.56 45.44 3.68
CA PRO A 614 28.03 45.72 2.35
C PRO A 614 28.70 44.90 1.24
N LEU A 615 30.02 44.69 1.33
CA LEU A 615 30.79 43.87 0.39
C LEU A 615 30.41 42.38 0.48
N THR A 616 30.19 41.86 1.68
CA THR A 616 29.75 40.48 1.86
C THR A 616 28.35 40.29 1.29
N ALA A 617 27.45 41.25 1.53
CA ALA A 617 26.11 41.21 0.97
C ALA A 617 26.12 41.30 -0.56
N LEU A 618 26.96 42.14 -1.15
CA LEU A 618 27.14 42.22 -2.60
C LEU A 618 27.72 40.92 -3.18
N ALA A 619 28.76 40.36 -2.57
CA ALA A 619 29.38 39.12 -3.02
C ALA A 619 28.38 37.96 -3.01
N LEU A 620 27.55 37.86 -1.96
CA LEU A 620 26.47 36.86 -1.88
C LEU A 620 25.42 37.09 -2.98
N TYR A 621 25.06 38.35 -3.25
CA TYR A 621 24.13 38.70 -4.33
C TYR A 621 24.70 38.28 -5.69
N ASP A 622 25.93 38.64 -6.00
CA ASP A 622 26.56 38.32 -7.29
C ASP A 622 26.70 36.81 -7.51
N GLN A 623 27.00 36.07 -6.44
CA GLN A 623 27.15 34.60 -6.50
C GLN A 623 25.81 33.85 -6.78
N PHE A 624 24.67 34.43 -6.38
CA PHE A 624 23.34 33.80 -6.47
C PHE A 624 22.31 34.72 -7.14
N ARG A 625 22.77 35.64 -8.00
CA ARG A 625 21.90 36.61 -8.68
C ARG A 625 20.75 35.97 -9.48
N GLU A 626 20.92 34.74 -9.95
CA GLU A 626 19.91 33.98 -10.64
C GLU A 626 18.67 33.66 -9.77
N LEU A 627 18.80 33.81 -8.46
CA LEU A 627 17.69 33.62 -7.50
C LEU A 627 16.89 34.91 -7.27
N THR A 628 17.29 36.04 -7.89
CA THR A 628 16.55 37.29 -7.75
C THR A 628 15.17 37.18 -8.39
N PRO A 629 14.09 37.43 -7.64
CA PRO A 629 12.74 37.37 -8.19
C PRO A 629 12.54 38.45 -9.26
N VAL A 630 11.76 38.12 -10.28
CA VAL A 630 11.38 39.11 -11.31
C VAL A 630 10.38 40.14 -10.74
N GLY A 631 10.50 41.40 -11.13
CA GLY A 631 9.63 42.52 -10.77
C GLY A 631 9.86 43.09 -9.40
N ARG A 632 8.91 43.83 -8.84
CA ARG A 632 9.04 44.72 -7.66
C ARG A 632 9.79 44.15 -6.45
N ARG A 633 9.82 42.83 -6.28
CA ARG A 633 10.57 42.20 -5.17
C ARG A 633 12.07 42.17 -5.47
N GLY A 634 12.43 41.87 -6.71
CA GLY A 634 13.81 41.93 -7.17
C GLY A 634 14.34 43.36 -7.13
N ASP A 635 13.55 44.34 -7.63
CA ASP A 635 13.89 45.74 -7.65
C ASP A 635 14.20 46.28 -6.23
N LYS A 636 13.37 45.89 -5.23
CA LYS A 636 13.62 46.21 -3.82
C LYS A 636 14.92 45.62 -3.27
N ILE A 637 15.31 44.45 -3.68
CA ILE A 637 16.57 43.81 -3.26
C ILE A 637 17.73 44.62 -3.82
N ILE A 638 17.68 44.94 -5.12
CA ILE A 638 18.70 45.73 -5.82
C ILE A 638 18.84 47.13 -5.20
N GLN A 639 17.72 47.82 -5.01
CA GLN A 639 17.67 49.14 -4.41
C GLN A 639 18.30 49.13 -3.01
N ARG A 640 17.85 48.23 -2.13
CA ARG A 640 18.34 48.16 -0.74
C ARG A 640 19.85 47.84 -0.67
N LEU A 641 20.33 46.98 -1.58
CA LEU A 641 21.76 46.69 -1.66
C LEU A 641 22.56 47.90 -2.19
N ALA A 642 22.03 48.62 -3.18
CA ALA A 642 22.63 49.83 -3.70
C ALA A 642 22.70 50.94 -2.64
N ASP A 643 21.59 51.17 -1.89
CA ASP A 643 21.58 52.15 -0.79
C ASP A 643 22.70 51.87 0.23
N ARG A 644 22.89 50.60 0.60
CA ARG A 644 23.95 50.19 1.53
C ARG A 644 25.38 50.38 0.98
N LEU A 645 25.56 50.22 -0.35
CA LEU A 645 26.84 50.46 -0.99
C LEU A 645 27.16 51.95 -1.02
N VAL A 646 26.13 52.80 -1.19
CA VAL A 646 26.26 54.27 -1.09
C VAL A 646 26.65 54.70 0.32
N GLU A 647 26.07 54.12 1.38
CA GLU A 647 26.40 54.39 2.79
C GLU A 647 27.88 54.18 3.12
N VAL A 648 28.59 53.31 2.38
CA VAL A 648 30.03 53.03 2.56
C VAL A 648 30.90 53.59 1.43
N ASP A 649 30.38 54.57 0.67
CA ASP A 649 31.05 55.29 -0.43
C ASP A 649 31.49 54.39 -1.61
N LEU A 650 30.78 53.30 -1.85
CA LEU A 650 31.02 52.41 -2.98
C LEU A 650 30.11 52.75 -4.16
N LEU A 651 30.19 54.01 -4.62
CA LEU A 651 29.27 54.60 -5.61
C LEU A 651 29.35 53.91 -6.97
N ASP A 652 30.53 53.54 -7.45
CA ASP A 652 30.69 52.81 -8.71
C ASP A 652 29.98 51.44 -8.69
N ARG A 653 30.07 50.75 -7.56
CA ARG A 653 29.41 49.46 -7.40
C ARG A 653 27.88 49.59 -7.31
N ALA A 654 27.41 50.63 -6.64
CA ALA A 654 25.98 50.95 -6.56
C ALA A 654 25.41 51.28 -7.96
N SER A 655 26.11 52.10 -8.74
CA SER A 655 25.71 52.44 -10.12
C SER A 655 25.63 51.22 -10.99
N VAL A 656 26.65 50.36 -11.06
CA VAL A 656 26.65 49.11 -11.84
C VAL A 656 25.54 48.18 -11.43
N LEU A 657 25.14 48.17 -10.16
CA LEU A 657 24.05 47.35 -9.66
C LEU A 657 22.68 47.88 -10.10
N LEU A 658 22.50 49.22 -10.14
CA LEU A 658 21.25 49.88 -10.53
C LEU A 658 21.05 49.94 -12.05
N ASP A 659 22.12 49.88 -12.85
CA ASP A 659 22.08 49.84 -14.33
C ASP A 659 21.58 48.47 -14.90
N ARG A 660 21.35 47.52 -14.06
CA ARG A 660 20.84 46.17 -14.41
C ARG A 660 19.33 46.07 -14.31
#